data_8624d55ed9785f6780b93bfecabbd1dc
#
_entry.id   8624d55ed9785f6780b93bfecabbd1dc
#
_cell.length_a   1.000
_cell.length_b   1.000
_cell.length_c   1.000
_cell.angle_alpha   90.00
_cell.angle_beta   90.00
_cell.angle_gamma   90.00
#
_symmetry.space_group_name_H-M   'P 1'
#
loop_
_entity.id
_entity.type
_entity.pdbx_description
1 polymer ?
#
loop_
_entity_poly.entity_id
_entity_poly.type
_entity_poly.pdbx_seq_one_letter_code
_entity_poly.pdbx_strand_id
1 'polypeptide(L)'
;MVGQRVKRREDPRLIQGLGTYVDDIKIVGMEHVAFARSDIAHGRIKSVDTSAAEAMDGVTAVFTGAQVAEFVKPVPIVTPFPSPDHRAVVVDTVRYVGEPVAVVVASDRYIAKDAADAITVDYEMLPAVVDTEKAMTGQPAQLHADFENNLSVALLPSGTGVSPDGQTVDDTALDQAFTDAEVVVSQRMVNHRLAPSAMEPRGTVAHYEPGHNKMTIWSSNQAPHLLRGAIASMFGMGEDQVRAIAPEVGGGFGAKVQAYAEDYVVAGLSKKLGIALKWTEDRSEAFLATTHGRGIIGYIDIAATKAGKVLGMKLRLIADIGAYNTLFTAAIPTFTTLMANATYDIPAIRTTITEVFTNKTPTDAYRGAGRPEATYFVERGLDMLARKLGMDPAEVRRRNFIKPEQFPYTTQMGAVYDSGNYAAALDRALQNAGWDKLKAERDQAQAEGRLVGIGLSMYVEVCGLGPSAVLPTGGWEHSQVTIERDGRINATTGASPHGQGNETTFAQMLADQFGVPIDHVTIHHGDTAIAKQGIGTFGSRSQAVGGAALHLAGGKVKTKMAKFAASLIEAHEDDLVFENGRISVKGAPDSGKSFAEVASYAYVPVPLPEGLEPGLSEEAFFEPSNNTYPFGCHIALLEIDRDTGEPTLRRLIAVDDAGNLINPLIVEGQIHGGLAQGVGQAMIEEVRYGDDGQPLTSTFMDYAMPRATDLPRFELDNTVTPTPVNPLGAKGVGEAGTLGSTPCVVSAAVDALSQFGVTHIDMMLRPEKLWQIINGGQS
;
A
#
# COMPACT_ATOMS: atom_id res chain seq x y z
N MET A 1 10.52 -27.24 -2.26
CA MET A 1 9.35 -26.69 -1.53
C MET A 1 8.95 -25.32 -2.06
N VAL A 2 9.89 -24.44 -2.40
CA VAL A 2 9.63 -23.21 -3.16
C VAL A 2 8.89 -23.53 -4.46
N GLY A 3 7.91 -22.71 -4.84
CA GLY A 3 7.00 -22.94 -5.97
C GLY A 3 5.81 -23.87 -5.70
N GLN A 4 5.72 -24.46 -4.53
CA GLN A 4 4.60 -25.32 -4.13
C GLN A 4 3.50 -24.52 -3.41
N ARG A 5 2.26 -24.98 -3.53
CA ARG A 5 1.06 -24.42 -2.88
C ARG A 5 0.97 -24.87 -1.41
N VAL A 6 1.74 -24.26 -0.55
CA VAL A 6 1.72 -24.55 0.89
C VAL A 6 0.61 -23.73 1.55
N LYS A 7 -0.24 -24.36 2.37
CA LYS A 7 -1.27 -23.66 3.16
C LYS A 7 -0.63 -22.75 4.19
N ARG A 8 -1.28 -21.62 4.48
CA ARG A 8 -0.80 -20.66 5.48
C ARG A 8 -0.73 -21.34 6.86
N ARG A 9 0.43 -21.22 7.48
CA ARG A 9 0.71 -21.77 8.83
C ARG A 9 0.08 -20.92 9.93
N GLU A 10 -0.16 -19.65 9.63
CA GLU A 10 -0.80 -18.69 10.52
C GLU A 10 -2.31 -18.97 10.71
N ASP A 11 -2.98 -19.50 9.68
CA ASP A 11 -4.43 -19.67 9.67
C ASP A 11 -4.99 -20.48 10.84
N PRO A 12 -4.41 -21.64 11.23
CA PRO A 12 -4.97 -22.43 12.32
C PRO A 12 -5.11 -21.67 13.65
N ARG A 13 -4.12 -20.85 14.03
CA ARG A 13 -4.22 -20.06 15.27
C ARG A 13 -5.20 -18.89 15.11
N LEU A 14 -5.23 -18.25 13.95
CA LEU A 14 -6.09 -17.08 13.70
C LEU A 14 -7.57 -17.47 13.67
N ILE A 15 -7.95 -18.53 12.97
CA ILE A 15 -9.35 -18.97 12.88
C ILE A 15 -9.88 -19.59 14.18
N GLN A 16 -8.99 -19.93 15.11
CA GLN A 16 -9.36 -20.41 16.46
C GLN A 16 -9.42 -19.28 17.51
N GLY A 17 -9.20 -18.02 17.10
CA GLY A 17 -9.18 -16.88 18.02
C GLY A 17 -7.96 -16.85 18.92
N LEU A 18 -6.84 -17.48 18.53
CA LEU A 18 -5.58 -17.52 19.27
C LEU A 18 -4.59 -16.45 18.82
N GLY A 19 -4.95 -15.62 17.83
CA GLY A 19 -4.21 -14.43 17.46
C GLY A 19 -4.29 -13.37 18.55
N THR A 20 -3.25 -12.55 18.69
CA THR A 20 -3.21 -11.44 19.64
C THR A 20 -3.12 -10.14 18.86
N TYR A 21 -4.20 -9.36 18.90
CA TYR A 21 -4.29 -8.03 18.30
C TYR A 21 -4.07 -6.94 19.36
N VAL A 22 -3.97 -5.68 18.96
CA VAL A 22 -3.75 -4.58 19.91
C VAL A 22 -4.85 -4.52 20.97
N ASP A 23 -6.10 -4.77 20.60
CA ASP A 23 -7.21 -4.74 21.56
C ASP A 23 -7.18 -5.87 22.59
N ASP A 24 -6.46 -6.98 22.31
CA ASP A 24 -6.29 -8.11 23.24
C ASP A 24 -5.23 -7.83 24.31
N ILE A 25 -4.36 -6.82 24.14
CA ILE A 25 -3.31 -6.50 25.11
C ILE A 25 -3.94 -5.99 26.40
N LYS A 26 -3.54 -6.59 27.52
CA LYS A 26 -4.00 -6.25 28.87
C LYS A 26 -2.81 -6.07 29.81
N ILE A 27 -2.75 -4.94 30.47
CA ILE A 27 -1.71 -4.59 31.45
C ILE A 27 -2.42 -4.25 32.77
N VAL A 28 -1.90 -4.71 33.89
CA VAL A 28 -2.50 -4.42 35.20
C VAL A 28 -2.46 -2.92 35.47
N GLY A 29 -3.60 -2.35 35.84
CA GLY A 29 -3.74 -0.89 36.08
C GLY A 29 -3.76 -0.04 34.81
N MET A 30 -3.96 -0.67 33.63
CA MET A 30 -4.11 0.05 32.37
C MET A 30 -5.44 0.79 32.33
N GLU A 31 -5.40 2.04 31.88
CA GLU A 31 -6.56 2.87 31.60
C GLU A 31 -6.78 3.09 30.11
N HIS A 32 -7.92 3.68 29.77
CA HIS A 32 -8.37 3.82 28.39
C HIS A 32 -8.40 5.31 27.98
N VAL A 33 -8.08 5.52 26.71
CA VAL A 33 -8.05 6.86 26.09
C VAL A 33 -9.18 6.95 25.08
N ALA A 34 -9.87 8.11 25.04
CA ALA A 34 -10.78 8.49 23.98
C ALA A 34 -10.51 9.93 23.55
N PHE A 35 -10.77 10.24 22.29
CA PHE A 35 -10.62 11.57 21.71
C PHE A 35 -11.97 12.21 21.47
N ALA A 36 -12.16 13.46 21.98
CA ALA A 36 -13.19 14.34 21.47
C ALA A 36 -12.71 14.90 20.12
N ARG A 37 -13.54 14.74 19.10
CA ARG A 37 -13.18 15.13 17.72
C ARG A 37 -14.06 16.24 17.22
N SER A 38 -13.53 17.06 16.30
CA SER A 38 -14.28 18.11 15.65
C SER A 38 -15.44 17.51 14.85
N ASP A 39 -16.63 18.07 15.04
CA ASP A 39 -17.86 17.82 14.27
C ASP A 39 -18.02 18.79 13.10
N ILE A 40 -17.11 19.76 12.94
CA ILE A 40 -17.10 20.72 11.84
C ILE A 40 -15.83 20.60 11.00
N ALA A 41 -15.95 20.98 9.74
CA ALA A 41 -14.85 20.85 8.78
C ALA A 41 -13.84 22.01 8.86
N HIS A 42 -14.30 23.24 9.23
CA HIS A 42 -13.42 24.40 9.31
C HIS A 42 -13.96 25.42 10.34
N GLY A 43 -13.16 25.73 11.35
CA GLY A 43 -13.53 26.69 12.38
C GLY A 43 -12.42 27.00 13.36
N ARG A 44 -12.46 28.24 13.90
CA ARG A 44 -11.60 28.60 15.02
C ARG A 44 -12.23 28.16 16.33
N ILE A 45 -11.46 27.54 17.19
CA ILE A 45 -11.87 27.17 18.55
C ILE A 45 -11.88 28.46 19.40
N LYS A 46 -13.04 28.80 19.94
CA LYS A 46 -13.16 29.91 20.93
C LYS A 46 -12.97 29.38 22.34
N SER A 47 -13.55 28.23 22.64
CA SER A 47 -13.39 27.54 23.92
C SER A 47 -13.65 26.06 23.83
N VAL A 48 -13.02 25.29 24.73
CA VAL A 48 -13.27 23.87 24.96
C VAL A 48 -13.70 23.74 26.43
N ASP A 49 -14.93 23.34 26.66
CA ASP A 49 -15.44 23.06 28.02
C ASP A 49 -15.33 21.58 28.34
N THR A 50 -14.44 21.25 29.26
CA THR A 50 -14.15 19.88 29.74
C THR A 50 -14.82 19.56 31.06
N SER A 51 -15.53 20.54 31.68
CA SER A 51 -16.03 20.42 33.04
C SER A 51 -16.97 19.25 33.28
N ALA A 52 -17.85 18.96 32.33
CA ALA A 52 -18.76 17.81 32.41
C ALA A 52 -18.00 16.49 32.36
N ALA A 53 -16.98 16.37 31.50
CA ALA A 53 -16.14 15.18 31.39
C ALA A 53 -15.29 14.97 32.67
N GLU A 54 -14.69 16.04 33.19
CA GLU A 54 -13.88 15.98 34.43
C GLU A 54 -14.68 15.59 35.68
N ALA A 55 -15.98 15.89 35.68
CA ALA A 55 -16.88 15.56 36.80
C ALA A 55 -17.40 14.10 36.77
N MET A 56 -17.13 13.33 35.72
CA MET A 56 -17.64 11.96 35.58
C MET A 56 -16.83 10.97 36.44
N ASP A 57 -17.52 10.12 37.16
CA ASP A 57 -16.89 9.06 37.94
C ASP A 57 -16.10 8.10 37.03
N GLY A 58 -14.85 7.83 37.38
CA GLY A 58 -13.95 6.96 36.65
C GLY A 58 -13.12 7.68 35.58
N VAL A 59 -13.30 8.97 35.37
CA VAL A 59 -12.39 9.81 34.58
C VAL A 59 -11.17 10.18 35.41
N THR A 60 -9.98 9.88 34.91
CA THR A 60 -8.70 10.13 35.56
C THR A 60 -8.13 11.50 35.19
N ALA A 61 -8.24 11.87 33.90
CA ALA A 61 -7.75 13.14 33.40
C ALA A 61 -8.40 13.53 32.06
N VAL A 62 -8.49 14.84 31.83
CA VAL A 62 -8.91 15.40 30.54
C VAL A 62 -7.86 16.41 30.11
N PHE A 63 -7.49 16.45 28.83
CA PHE A 63 -6.51 17.39 28.29
C PHE A 63 -7.05 18.06 27.03
N THR A 64 -6.96 19.37 26.98
CA THR A 64 -7.21 20.16 25.76
C THR A 64 -5.97 20.17 24.85
N GLY A 65 -6.12 20.64 23.63
CA GLY A 65 -4.99 20.77 22.68
C GLY A 65 -3.84 21.61 23.23
N ALA A 66 -4.13 22.72 23.95
CA ALA A 66 -3.11 23.53 24.56
C ALA A 66 -2.29 22.79 25.63
N GLN A 67 -2.94 21.97 26.44
CA GLN A 67 -2.28 21.16 27.47
C GLN A 67 -1.48 20.00 26.85
N VAL A 68 -1.97 19.38 25.77
CA VAL A 68 -1.22 18.32 25.04
C VAL A 68 0.01 18.92 24.38
N ALA A 69 -0.06 20.13 23.83
CA ALA A 69 1.06 20.80 23.18
C ALA A 69 2.26 21.08 24.11
N GLU A 70 2.07 21.05 25.44
CA GLU A 70 3.17 21.17 26.40
C GLU A 70 4.15 19.98 26.37
N PHE A 71 3.68 18.79 25.95
CA PHE A 71 4.48 17.56 26.00
C PHE A 71 4.47 16.74 24.70
N VAL A 72 3.58 17.03 23.75
CA VAL A 72 3.59 16.48 22.38
C VAL A 72 3.84 17.60 21.38
N LYS A 73 4.97 17.55 20.69
CA LYS A 73 5.33 18.50 19.62
C LYS A 73 4.41 18.29 18.40
N PRO A 74 4.42 19.20 17.39
CA PRO A 74 3.77 18.93 16.12
C PRO A 74 4.20 17.57 15.54
N VAL A 75 3.26 16.87 14.90
CA VAL A 75 3.51 15.59 14.25
C VAL A 75 4.62 15.77 13.21
N PRO A 76 5.73 15.02 13.29
CA PRO A 76 6.83 15.17 12.35
C PRO A 76 6.40 14.72 10.96
N ILE A 77 6.67 15.53 9.95
CA ILE A 77 6.38 15.25 8.56
C ILE A 77 7.71 15.12 7.81
N VAL A 78 7.92 13.96 7.17
CA VAL A 78 9.12 13.66 6.39
C VAL A 78 8.78 13.82 4.91
N THR A 79 8.81 15.05 4.43
CA THR A 79 8.59 15.36 3.02
C THR A 79 9.59 16.44 2.57
N PRO A 80 10.06 16.41 1.30
CA PRO A 80 10.86 17.50 0.75
C PRO A 80 10.06 18.78 0.47
N PHE A 81 8.73 18.72 0.60
CA PHE A 81 7.84 19.85 0.33
C PHE A 81 7.46 20.59 1.60
N PRO A 82 7.16 21.90 1.53
CA PRO A 82 6.65 22.66 2.64
C PRO A 82 5.37 22.03 3.21
N SER A 83 5.25 22.01 4.53
CA SER A 83 4.09 21.42 5.22
C SER A 83 3.66 22.32 6.36
N PRO A 84 2.35 22.48 6.60
CA PRO A 84 1.86 23.22 7.75
C PRO A 84 2.10 22.44 9.04
N ASP A 85 2.18 23.16 10.18
CA ASP A 85 2.20 22.57 11.50
C ASP A 85 0.95 21.69 11.71
N HIS A 86 1.15 20.40 11.98
CA HIS A 86 0.09 19.45 12.31
C HIS A 86 0.16 19.12 13.80
N ARG A 87 -0.74 19.69 14.61
CA ARG A 87 -0.83 19.40 16.05
C ARG A 87 -1.56 18.07 16.26
N ALA A 88 -1.05 17.25 17.18
CA ALA A 88 -1.68 15.95 17.49
C ALA A 88 -3.08 16.12 18.12
N VAL A 89 -3.31 17.24 18.84
CA VAL A 89 -4.62 17.72 19.28
C VAL A 89 -4.67 19.21 18.95
N VAL A 90 -5.72 19.65 18.29
CA VAL A 90 -5.85 21.03 17.78
C VAL A 90 -5.88 22.04 18.91
N VAL A 91 -5.20 23.19 18.70
CA VAL A 91 -5.15 24.27 19.68
C VAL A 91 -6.08 25.43 19.30
N ASP A 92 -6.13 25.77 18.00
CA ASP A 92 -6.76 27.05 17.56
C ASP A 92 -7.76 26.89 16.41
N THR A 93 -7.47 26.07 15.41
CA THR A 93 -8.29 25.98 14.18
C THR A 93 -8.42 24.54 13.72
N VAL A 94 -9.65 24.02 13.68
CA VAL A 94 -9.95 22.72 13.09
C VAL A 94 -10.07 22.85 11.58
N ARG A 95 -9.60 21.81 10.85
CA ARG A 95 -9.50 21.84 9.39
C ARG A 95 -10.16 20.67 8.69
N TYR A 96 -10.63 19.67 9.44
CA TYR A 96 -11.47 18.59 8.91
C TYR A 96 -12.33 17.97 10.03
N VAL A 97 -13.44 17.36 9.64
CA VAL A 97 -14.29 16.60 10.58
C VAL A 97 -13.54 15.37 11.05
N GLY A 98 -13.45 15.17 12.36
CA GLY A 98 -12.71 14.06 12.96
C GLY A 98 -11.34 14.44 13.51
N GLU A 99 -10.90 15.68 13.38
CA GLU A 99 -9.65 16.18 13.95
C GLU A 99 -9.73 16.23 15.49
N PRO A 100 -8.75 15.69 16.25
CA PRO A 100 -8.81 15.65 17.70
C PRO A 100 -8.78 17.05 18.33
N VAL A 101 -9.71 17.37 19.23
CA VAL A 101 -9.78 18.68 19.93
C VAL A 101 -9.54 18.57 21.43
N ALA A 102 -9.78 17.41 22.03
CA ALA A 102 -9.44 17.08 23.40
C ALA A 102 -9.23 15.56 23.55
N VAL A 103 -8.65 15.15 24.67
CA VAL A 103 -8.40 13.74 24.98
C VAL A 103 -8.77 13.44 26.43
N VAL A 104 -9.42 12.30 26.66
CA VAL A 104 -9.86 11.81 27.97
C VAL A 104 -9.09 10.54 28.31
N VAL A 105 -8.73 10.40 29.59
CA VAL A 105 -8.19 9.17 30.18
C VAL A 105 -9.18 8.71 31.26
N ALA A 106 -9.61 7.45 31.20
CA ALA A 106 -10.57 6.90 32.15
C ALA A 106 -10.31 5.41 32.45
N SER A 107 -10.91 4.92 33.52
CA SER A 107 -10.74 3.55 34.02
C SER A 107 -11.20 2.45 33.05
N ASP A 108 -12.14 2.75 32.15
CA ASP A 108 -12.55 1.87 31.06
C ASP A 108 -12.90 2.64 29.77
N ARG A 109 -13.05 1.90 28.66
CA ARG A 109 -13.29 2.48 27.33
C ARG A 109 -14.64 3.18 27.18
N TYR A 110 -15.67 2.73 27.90
CA TYR A 110 -17.01 3.30 27.80
C TYR A 110 -17.08 4.62 28.53
N ILE A 111 -16.53 4.68 29.76
CA ILE A 111 -16.40 5.93 30.51
C ILE A 111 -15.55 6.95 29.73
N ALA A 112 -14.43 6.49 29.14
CA ALA A 112 -13.58 7.38 28.33
C ALA A 112 -14.36 7.98 27.13
N LYS A 113 -15.16 7.15 26.45
CA LYS A 113 -15.97 7.60 25.30
C LYS A 113 -17.10 8.53 25.73
N ASP A 114 -17.88 8.16 26.75
CA ASP A 114 -18.97 8.98 27.29
C ASP A 114 -18.45 10.35 27.74
N ALA A 115 -17.27 10.39 28.39
CA ALA A 115 -16.65 11.62 28.79
C ALA A 115 -16.13 12.45 27.61
N ALA A 116 -15.59 11.82 26.57
CA ALA A 116 -15.19 12.52 25.36
C ALA A 116 -16.40 13.14 24.65
N ASP A 117 -17.54 12.45 24.62
CA ASP A 117 -18.80 12.93 24.04
C ASP A 117 -19.46 14.05 24.90
N ALA A 118 -19.11 14.17 26.19
CA ALA A 118 -19.58 15.23 27.07
C ALA A 118 -18.79 16.54 26.93
N ILE A 119 -17.65 16.55 26.24
CA ILE A 119 -16.87 17.76 25.97
C ILE A 119 -17.60 18.62 24.94
N THR A 120 -17.75 19.91 25.22
CA THR A 120 -18.36 20.85 24.29
C THR A 120 -17.34 21.85 23.76
N VAL A 121 -17.42 22.18 22.49
CA VAL A 121 -16.51 23.12 21.82
C VAL A 121 -17.32 24.24 21.17
N ASP A 122 -16.99 25.50 21.49
CA ASP A 122 -17.56 26.67 20.81
C ASP A 122 -16.63 27.07 19.66
N TYR A 123 -17.19 27.11 18.46
CA TYR A 123 -16.46 27.45 17.25
C TYR A 123 -16.91 28.77 16.62
N GLU A 124 -15.98 29.49 16.04
CA GLU A 124 -16.24 30.46 14.97
C GLU A 124 -16.15 29.72 13.62
N MET A 125 -17.29 29.53 12.99
CA MET A 125 -17.35 28.79 11.69
C MET A 125 -16.62 29.55 10.60
N LEU A 126 -15.83 28.83 9.81
CA LEU A 126 -15.14 29.32 8.63
C LEU A 126 -15.63 28.62 7.37
N PRO A 127 -15.53 29.25 6.18
CA PRO A 127 -15.92 28.59 4.93
C PRO A 127 -15.10 27.33 4.67
N ALA A 128 -15.77 26.22 4.31
CA ALA A 128 -15.10 24.96 3.98
C ALA A 128 -14.60 24.96 2.53
N VAL A 129 -13.42 24.43 2.31
CA VAL A 129 -12.77 24.25 1.01
C VAL A 129 -12.86 22.77 0.65
N VAL A 130 -13.77 22.42 -0.27
CA VAL A 130 -14.08 21.02 -0.64
C VAL A 130 -13.76 20.73 -2.09
N ASP A 131 -14.05 21.66 -2.99
CA ASP A 131 -13.80 21.50 -4.43
C ASP A 131 -12.30 21.70 -4.71
N THR A 132 -11.64 20.65 -5.14
CA THR A 132 -10.19 20.62 -5.36
C THR A 132 -9.74 21.60 -6.44
N GLU A 133 -10.51 21.79 -7.52
CA GLU A 133 -10.13 22.69 -8.62
C GLU A 133 -10.35 24.16 -8.22
N LYS A 134 -11.40 24.49 -7.44
CA LYS A 134 -11.60 25.84 -6.90
C LYS A 134 -10.58 26.18 -5.80
N ALA A 135 -10.20 25.20 -4.99
CA ALA A 135 -9.20 25.38 -3.94
C ALA A 135 -7.88 25.95 -4.47
N MET A 136 -7.46 25.57 -5.69
CA MET A 136 -6.27 26.11 -6.38
C MET A 136 -6.30 27.62 -6.62
N THR A 137 -7.45 28.25 -6.46
CA THR A 137 -7.63 29.70 -6.62
C THR A 137 -7.81 30.44 -5.29
N GLY A 138 -7.61 29.76 -4.15
CA GLY A 138 -7.84 30.29 -2.82
C GLY A 138 -9.32 30.40 -2.44
N GLN A 139 -10.21 29.74 -3.18
CA GLN A 139 -11.66 29.83 -2.99
C GLN A 139 -12.23 28.57 -2.30
N PRO A 140 -13.22 28.70 -1.42
CA PRO A 140 -13.80 29.95 -0.91
C PRO A 140 -12.96 30.58 0.22
N ALA A 141 -11.90 29.87 0.71
CA ALA A 141 -11.01 30.32 1.78
C ALA A 141 -9.60 29.76 1.61
N GLN A 142 -8.67 30.27 2.39
CA GLN A 142 -7.32 29.75 2.57
C GLN A 142 -7.24 28.96 3.87
N LEU A 143 -6.82 27.68 3.81
CA LEU A 143 -6.78 26.80 4.98
C LEU A 143 -5.60 27.10 5.90
N HIS A 144 -4.44 27.36 5.32
CA HIS A 144 -3.19 27.64 6.03
C HIS A 144 -2.65 28.98 5.57
N ALA A 145 -2.35 29.88 6.52
CA ALA A 145 -1.94 31.26 6.22
C ALA A 145 -0.68 31.34 5.34
N ASP A 146 0.22 30.37 5.49
CA ASP A 146 1.50 30.34 4.81
C ASP A 146 1.42 29.68 3.40
N PHE A 147 0.24 29.20 2.99
CA PHE A 147 0.06 28.45 1.71
C PHE A 147 -0.91 29.19 0.79
N GLU A 148 -0.37 30.09 -0.01
CA GLU A 148 -1.16 30.86 -0.98
C GLU A 148 -1.95 29.91 -1.92
N ASN A 149 -3.23 30.23 -2.14
CA ASN A 149 -4.12 29.44 -3.00
C ASN A 149 -4.27 27.97 -2.58
N ASN A 150 -4.07 27.63 -1.31
CA ASN A 150 -4.11 26.28 -0.76
C ASN A 150 -3.12 25.31 -1.44
N LEU A 151 -2.04 25.80 -2.04
CA LEU A 151 -1.09 24.98 -2.77
C LEU A 151 0.02 24.47 -1.85
N SER A 152 0.12 23.15 -1.68
CA SER A 152 1.29 22.48 -1.11
C SER A 152 2.41 22.40 -2.15
N VAL A 153 2.07 22.00 -3.38
CA VAL A 153 2.95 21.97 -4.54
C VAL A 153 2.27 22.69 -5.71
N ALA A 154 2.94 23.71 -6.24
CA ALA A 154 2.48 24.44 -7.39
C ALA A 154 3.22 24.00 -8.65
N LEU A 155 2.52 23.31 -9.55
CA LEU A 155 2.96 22.98 -10.92
C LEU A 155 4.38 22.38 -11.01
N LEU A 156 4.59 21.19 -10.45
CA LEU A 156 5.85 20.46 -10.60
C LEU A 156 5.87 19.65 -11.91
N PRO A 157 6.67 20.04 -12.92
CA PRO A 157 6.77 19.31 -14.18
C PRO A 157 7.75 18.13 -14.06
N SER A 158 7.50 17.08 -14.86
CA SER A 158 8.39 15.92 -14.99
C SER A 158 8.28 15.32 -16.41
N GLY A 159 9.31 14.61 -16.85
CA GLY A 159 9.31 13.86 -18.12
C GLY A 159 10.20 14.49 -19.21
N THR A 160 9.87 14.24 -20.48
CA THR A 160 10.66 14.65 -21.63
C THR A 160 10.95 16.15 -21.62
N GLY A 161 12.23 16.53 -21.77
CA GLY A 161 12.66 17.91 -21.81
C GLY A 161 12.62 18.66 -20.48
N VAL A 162 12.37 17.98 -19.36
CA VAL A 162 12.41 18.57 -18.02
C VAL A 162 13.75 18.24 -17.36
N SER A 163 14.42 19.26 -16.79
CA SER A 163 15.62 19.05 -16.00
C SER A 163 15.30 18.25 -14.73
N PRO A 164 16.27 17.52 -14.15
CA PRO A 164 16.04 16.71 -12.94
C PRO A 164 15.51 17.50 -11.74
N ASP A 165 15.80 18.78 -11.66
CA ASP A 165 15.31 19.70 -10.63
C ASP A 165 13.96 20.36 -10.97
N GLY A 166 13.40 20.07 -12.16
CA GLY A 166 12.12 20.65 -12.63
C GLY A 166 12.18 22.12 -13.03
N GLN A 167 13.37 22.75 -13.00
CA GLN A 167 13.50 24.21 -13.22
C GLN A 167 13.53 24.60 -14.71
N THR A 168 14.02 23.71 -15.56
CA THR A 168 14.11 23.96 -17.00
C THR A 168 13.16 23.01 -17.74
N VAL A 169 12.41 23.58 -18.69
CA VAL A 169 11.44 22.85 -19.50
C VAL A 169 11.69 23.15 -20.98
N ASP A 170 11.96 22.11 -21.77
CA ASP A 170 12.04 22.14 -23.21
C ASP A 170 10.90 21.32 -23.82
N ASP A 171 9.93 21.98 -24.41
CA ASP A 171 8.73 21.36 -24.98
C ASP A 171 8.90 20.92 -26.45
N THR A 172 10.06 21.16 -27.08
CA THR A 172 10.26 20.95 -28.52
C THR A 172 9.85 19.54 -28.99
N ALA A 173 10.31 18.49 -28.31
CA ALA A 173 10.01 17.11 -28.70
C ALA A 173 8.52 16.77 -28.49
N LEU A 174 7.91 17.29 -27.44
CA LEU A 174 6.50 17.06 -27.11
C LEU A 174 5.58 17.81 -28.07
N ASP A 175 5.87 19.06 -28.37
CA ASP A 175 5.10 19.87 -29.32
C ASP A 175 5.22 19.31 -30.76
N GLN A 176 6.38 18.78 -31.11
CA GLN A 176 6.54 18.06 -32.39
C GLN A 176 5.66 16.81 -32.44
N ALA A 177 5.61 16.00 -31.34
CA ALA A 177 4.77 14.83 -31.30
C ALA A 177 3.27 15.15 -31.46
N PHE A 178 2.80 16.26 -30.88
CA PHE A 178 1.41 16.74 -31.07
C PHE A 178 1.16 17.38 -32.45
N THR A 179 2.17 18.00 -33.06
CA THR A 179 2.10 18.55 -34.42
C THR A 179 2.01 17.43 -35.47
N ASP A 180 2.77 16.36 -35.30
CA ASP A 180 2.81 15.20 -36.21
C ASP A 180 1.62 14.25 -36.01
N ALA A 181 0.83 14.46 -34.97
CA ALA A 181 -0.29 13.57 -34.63
C ALA A 181 -1.42 13.66 -35.67
N GLU A 182 -1.86 12.50 -36.14
CA GLU A 182 -3.06 12.38 -36.97
C GLU A 182 -4.34 12.28 -36.16
N VAL A 183 -4.21 11.85 -34.90
CA VAL A 183 -5.31 11.68 -33.93
C VAL A 183 -4.85 12.13 -32.56
N VAL A 184 -5.66 12.96 -31.91
CA VAL A 184 -5.46 13.35 -30.52
C VAL A 184 -6.72 13.00 -29.74
N VAL A 185 -6.58 12.39 -28.55
CA VAL A 185 -7.64 12.21 -27.58
C VAL A 185 -7.32 13.00 -26.33
N SER A 186 -8.34 13.63 -25.75
CA SER A 186 -8.23 14.46 -24.54
C SER A 186 -9.37 14.15 -23.59
N GLN A 187 -9.06 14.01 -22.30
CA GLN A 187 -10.10 13.75 -21.29
C GLN A 187 -9.68 14.25 -19.91
N ARG A 188 -10.63 14.86 -19.19
CA ARG A 188 -10.59 15.04 -17.74
C ARG A 188 -11.16 13.77 -17.10
N MET A 189 -10.48 13.23 -16.09
CA MET A 189 -10.84 12.01 -15.39
C MET A 189 -10.69 12.21 -13.88
N VAL A 190 -11.59 11.62 -13.10
CA VAL A 190 -11.53 11.65 -11.64
C VAL A 190 -11.19 10.26 -11.10
N ASN A 191 -10.14 10.19 -10.31
CA ASN A 191 -9.83 9.06 -9.47
C ASN A 191 -10.24 9.44 -8.03
N HIS A 192 -11.47 9.06 -7.64
CA HIS A 192 -12.12 9.54 -6.41
C HIS A 192 -11.47 8.98 -5.13
N ARG A 193 -11.76 9.59 -3.99
CA ARG A 193 -11.26 9.18 -2.67
C ARG A 193 -11.84 7.86 -2.21
N LEU A 194 -11.01 7.06 -1.51
CA LEU A 194 -11.37 5.81 -0.87
C LEU A 194 -10.86 5.78 0.58
N ALA A 195 -11.56 5.03 1.44
CA ALA A 195 -11.09 4.66 2.77
C ALA A 195 -10.50 3.25 2.74
N PRO A 196 -9.29 3.01 3.27
CA PRO A 196 -8.63 1.69 3.25
C PRO A 196 -9.41 0.57 3.96
N SER A 197 -10.21 0.91 4.96
CA SER A 197 -11.20 0.06 5.64
C SER A 197 -10.68 -1.32 6.08
N ALA A 198 -9.47 -1.37 6.68
CA ALA A 198 -8.95 -2.59 7.27
C ALA A 198 -9.95 -3.16 8.30
N MET A 199 -10.08 -4.50 8.39
CA MET A 199 -11.03 -5.15 9.32
C MET A 199 -10.73 -4.78 10.78
N GLU A 200 -9.46 -4.75 11.17
CA GLU A 200 -9.02 -4.17 12.43
C GLU A 200 -8.82 -2.67 12.23
N PRO A 201 -9.56 -1.78 12.95
CA PRO A 201 -9.22 -0.36 13.04
C PRO A 201 -7.83 -0.15 13.67
N ARG A 202 -7.37 1.11 13.76
CA ARG A 202 -6.12 1.40 14.44
C ARG A 202 -6.25 1.19 15.94
N GLY A 203 -5.13 0.96 16.62
CA GLY A 203 -5.09 0.88 18.06
C GLY A 203 -3.66 0.99 18.56
N THR A 204 -3.53 1.54 19.77
CA THR A 204 -2.24 1.74 20.44
C THR A 204 -2.36 1.50 21.92
N VAL A 205 -1.41 0.74 22.45
CA VAL A 205 -1.17 0.59 23.90
C VAL A 205 0.22 1.13 24.18
N ALA A 206 0.35 2.05 25.12
CA ALA A 206 1.64 2.56 25.55
C ALA A 206 1.84 2.30 27.06
N HIS A 207 3.02 1.86 27.42
CA HIS A 207 3.43 1.65 28.81
C HIS A 207 4.82 2.24 29.03
N TYR A 208 4.86 3.36 29.74
CA TYR A 208 6.11 3.97 30.17
C TYR A 208 6.47 3.50 31.59
N GLU A 209 7.69 3.02 31.74
CA GLU A 209 8.27 2.57 33.01
C GLU A 209 9.23 3.63 33.56
N PRO A 210 8.81 4.49 34.51
CA PRO A 210 9.64 5.59 35.00
C PRO A 210 10.99 5.14 35.61
N GLY A 211 10.99 4.00 36.32
CA GLY A 211 12.17 3.46 36.98
C GLY A 211 13.30 3.06 36.02
N HIS A 212 12.97 2.72 34.78
CA HIS A 212 13.91 2.33 33.76
C HIS A 212 14.04 3.35 32.62
N ASN A 213 13.22 4.39 32.64
CA ASN A 213 13.06 5.35 31.53
C ASN A 213 12.83 4.62 30.19
N LYS A 214 11.93 3.63 30.18
CA LYS A 214 11.62 2.83 29.00
C LYS A 214 10.15 2.95 28.61
N MET A 215 9.90 2.97 27.29
CA MET A 215 8.59 2.97 26.68
C MET A 215 8.40 1.67 25.91
N THR A 216 7.35 0.91 26.21
CA THR A 216 6.86 -0.15 25.32
C THR A 216 5.56 0.33 24.67
N ILE A 217 5.52 0.29 23.33
CA ILE A 217 4.33 0.66 22.57
C ILE A 217 3.89 -0.52 21.69
N TRP A 218 2.65 -0.97 21.84
CA TRP A 218 1.99 -1.89 20.93
C TRP A 218 1.09 -1.09 20.01
N SER A 219 1.24 -1.27 18.70
CA SER A 219 0.41 -0.56 17.74
C SER A 219 0.04 -1.47 16.57
N SER A 220 -1.18 -1.31 16.07
CA SER A 220 -1.62 -1.92 14.82
C SER A 220 -0.91 -1.21 13.66
N ASN A 221 0.34 -1.61 13.38
CA ASN A 221 1.28 -0.87 12.55
C ASN A 221 2.04 -1.79 11.57
N GLN A 222 2.35 -1.27 10.37
CA GLN A 222 3.06 -1.98 9.30
C GLN A 222 4.59 -1.80 9.37
N ALA A 223 5.07 -0.85 10.16
CA ALA A 223 6.48 -0.43 10.22
C ALA A 223 6.93 -0.09 11.64
N PRO A 224 7.02 -1.08 12.56
CA PRO A 224 7.29 -0.85 13.98
C PRO A 224 8.64 -0.17 14.23
N HIS A 225 9.64 -0.33 13.35
CA HIS A 225 10.92 0.36 13.48
C HIS A 225 10.78 1.87 13.18
N LEU A 226 9.96 2.25 12.20
CA LEU A 226 9.65 3.66 11.95
C LEU A 226 8.89 4.26 13.13
N LEU A 227 7.92 3.53 13.68
CA LEU A 227 7.18 3.94 14.88
C LEU A 227 8.13 4.13 16.07
N ARG A 228 9.07 3.19 16.31
CA ARG A 228 10.10 3.29 17.36
C ARG A 228 10.89 4.58 17.23
N GLY A 229 11.43 4.85 16.04
CA GLY A 229 12.21 6.06 15.76
C GLY A 229 11.38 7.34 15.95
N ALA A 230 10.13 7.35 15.50
CA ALA A 230 9.21 8.46 15.63
C ALA A 230 8.90 8.79 17.10
N ILE A 231 8.58 7.79 17.92
CA ILE A 231 8.32 7.93 19.36
C ILE A 231 9.59 8.38 20.11
N ALA A 232 10.74 7.75 19.81
CA ALA A 232 12.02 8.12 20.42
C ALA A 232 12.36 9.60 20.14
N SER A 233 12.24 10.04 18.89
CA SER A 233 12.47 11.42 18.48
C SER A 233 11.49 12.40 19.14
N MET A 234 10.19 12.08 19.17
CA MET A 234 9.15 12.94 19.76
C MET A 234 9.43 13.27 21.23
N PHE A 235 9.87 12.26 22.00
CA PHE A 235 10.05 12.40 23.45
C PHE A 235 11.51 12.55 23.90
N GLY A 236 12.45 12.69 22.96
CA GLY A 236 13.87 12.84 23.26
C GLY A 236 14.46 11.62 24.00
N MET A 237 13.99 10.41 23.63
CA MET A 237 14.46 9.13 24.16
C MET A 237 15.48 8.49 23.20
N GLY A 238 16.36 7.65 23.72
CA GLY A 238 17.16 6.76 22.87
C GLY A 238 16.28 5.66 22.25
N GLU A 239 16.63 5.19 21.05
CA GLU A 239 15.86 4.08 20.43
C GLU A 239 15.93 2.78 21.24
N ASP A 240 17.00 2.57 22.03
CA ASP A 240 17.15 1.47 22.97
C ASP A 240 16.20 1.56 24.18
N GLN A 241 15.65 2.74 24.44
CA GLN A 241 14.65 3.00 25.48
C GLN A 241 13.22 2.81 24.97
N VAL A 242 13.03 2.64 23.65
CA VAL A 242 11.69 2.46 23.04
C VAL A 242 11.61 1.09 22.39
N ARG A 243 10.66 0.28 22.83
CA ARG A 243 10.28 -0.98 22.19
C ARG A 243 8.95 -0.81 21.49
N ALA A 244 8.91 -0.94 20.19
CA ALA A 244 7.69 -0.96 19.41
C ALA A 244 7.34 -2.40 19.01
N ILE A 245 6.08 -2.77 19.20
CA ILE A 245 5.55 -4.10 18.90
C ILE A 245 4.31 -3.94 18.01
N ALA A 246 4.37 -4.48 16.80
CA ALA A 246 3.20 -4.76 15.99
C ALA A 246 2.81 -6.23 16.23
N PRO A 247 1.77 -6.50 17.03
CA PRO A 247 1.27 -7.86 17.22
C PRO A 247 0.62 -8.38 15.93
N GLU A 248 -0.35 -9.28 15.99
CA GLU A 248 -1.15 -9.55 14.78
C GLU A 248 -1.79 -8.25 14.29
N VAL A 249 -1.74 -8.00 12.99
CA VAL A 249 -2.34 -6.81 12.38
C VAL A 249 -3.42 -7.23 11.39
N GLY A 250 -4.64 -6.81 11.64
CA GLY A 250 -5.85 -7.19 10.89
C GLY A 250 -6.07 -6.38 9.61
N GLY A 251 -5.03 -6.29 8.78
CA GLY A 251 -4.98 -5.48 7.57
C GLY A 251 -4.40 -4.08 7.81
N GLY A 252 -3.78 -3.52 6.79
CA GLY A 252 -3.20 -2.17 6.85
C GLY A 252 -3.39 -1.41 5.55
N PHE A 253 -3.08 -2.03 4.42
CA PHE A 253 -3.26 -1.53 3.06
C PHE A 253 -2.60 -0.17 2.78
N GLY A 254 -1.58 0.20 3.58
CA GLY A 254 -0.89 1.50 3.53
C GLY A 254 -1.27 2.44 4.67
N ALA A 255 -2.50 2.40 5.15
CA ALA A 255 -2.99 3.32 6.19
C ALA A 255 -2.37 3.11 7.58
N LYS A 256 -1.64 2.02 7.82
CA LYS A 256 -1.00 1.72 9.11
C LYS A 256 0.54 1.80 9.05
N VAL A 257 1.12 2.48 8.06
CA VAL A 257 2.59 2.63 7.97
C VAL A 257 3.09 3.73 8.89
N GLN A 258 2.41 4.87 8.91
CA GLN A 258 2.82 6.04 9.68
C GLN A 258 2.47 5.94 11.17
N ALA A 259 3.15 6.73 12.01
CA ALA A 259 2.69 7.07 13.33
C ALA A 259 1.66 8.20 13.24
N TYR A 260 0.49 7.99 13.81
CA TYR A 260 -0.60 8.97 13.84
C TYR A 260 -0.53 9.86 15.08
N ALA A 261 -1.31 10.94 15.06
CA ALA A 261 -1.48 11.84 16.20
C ALA A 261 -1.80 11.08 17.50
N GLU A 262 -2.68 10.10 17.39
CA GLU A 262 -3.11 9.26 18.53
C GLU A 262 -1.95 8.44 19.12
N ASP A 263 -1.06 7.89 18.30
CA ASP A 263 0.12 7.14 18.79
C ASP A 263 1.01 8.03 19.67
N TYR A 264 1.26 9.27 19.23
CA TYR A 264 2.06 10.23 20.01
C TYR A 264 1.36 10.69 21.29
N VAL A 265 0.04 10.93 21.24
CA VAL A 265 -0.73 11.37 22.41
C VAL A 265 -0.78 10.25 23.45
N VAL A 266 -1.10 9.02 23.06
CA VAL A 266 -1.17 7.88 24.00
C VAL A 266 0.19 7.61 24.64
N ALA A 267 1.28 7.65 23.87
CA ALA A 267 2.64 7.50 24.37
C ALA A 267 3.03 8.67 25.32
N GLY A 268 2.72 9.89 24.93
CA GLY A 268 2.98 11.10 25.73
C GLY A 268 2.22 11.13 27.06
N LEU A 269 0.95 10.74 27.03
CA LEU A 269 0.11 10.62 28.23
C LEU A 269 0.61 9.51 29.14
N SER A 270 0.96 8.34 28.60
CA SER A 270 1.55 7.26 29.40
C SER A 270 2.83 7.71 30.11
N LYS A 271 3.68 8.49 29.40
CA LYS A 271 4.91 9.05 29.99
C LYS A 271 4.60 10.11 31.06
N LYS A 272 3.58 10.97 30.85
CA LYS A 272 3.19 12.05 31.76
C LYS A 272 2.54 11.51 33.02
N LEU A 273 1.68 10.51 32.90
CA LEU A 273 0.90 9.95 34.00
C LEU A 273 1.61 8.77 34.72
N GLY A 274 2.58 8.13 34.04
CA GLY A 274 3.31 6.97 34.60
C GLY A 274 2.47 5.70 34.65
N ILE A 275 1.43 5.57 33.82
CA ILE A 275 0.52 4.42 33.74
C ILE A 275 0.45 3.87 32.32
N ALA A 276 0.05 2.60 32.20
CA ALA A 276 -0.26 2.02 30.91
C ALA A 276 -1.58 2.57 30.37
N LEU A 277 -1.62 2.92 29.09
CA LEU A 277 -2.79 3.48 28.42
C LEU A 277 -3.10 2.73 27.13
N LYS A 278 -4.39 2.55 26.85
CA LYS A 278 -4.90 1.95 25.60
C LYS A 278 -5.89 2.89 24.93
N TRP A 279 -5.71 3.06 23.61
CA TRP A 279 -6.70 3.58 22.70
C TRP A 279 -7.00 2.57 21.62
N THR A 280 -8.26 2.40 21.28
CA THR A 280 -8.73 1.63 20.12
C THR A 280 -9.71 2.47 19.34
N GLU A 281 -9.41 2.64 18.06
CA GLU A 281 -10.24 3.38 17.12
C GLU A 281 -11.56 2.63 16.88
N ASP A 282 -12.68 3.34 16.88
CA ASP A 282 -13.92 2.78 16.37
C ASP A 282 -14.02 2.95 14.83
N ARG A 283 -15.01 2.30 14.20
CA ARG A 283 -15.14 2.32 12.75
C ARG A 283 -15.49 3.70 12.20
N SER A 284 -16.29 4.48 12.91
CA SER A 284 -16.62 5.85 12.51
C SER A 284 -15.40 6.76 12.61
N GLU A 285 -14.59 6.62 13.68
CA GLU A 285 -13.31 7.31 13.78
C GLU A 285 -12.37 6.94 12.62
N ALA A 286 -12.34 5.65 12.22
CA ALA A 286 -11.50 5.19 11.11
C ALA A 286 -11.85 5.88 9.79
N PHE A 287 -13.14 6.13 9.50
CA PHE A 287 -13.54 6.88 8.31
C PHE A 287 -13.21 8.38 8.38
N LEU A 288 -13.16 8.96 9.59
CA LEU A 288 -12.93 10.37 9.79
C LEU A 288 -11.45 10.73 9.95
N ALA A 289 -10.66 9.88 10.60
CA ALA A 289 -9.32 10.21 11.08
C ALA A 289 -8.19 9.34 10.51
N THR A 290 -8.46 8.15 10.00
CA THR A 290 -7.47 7.37 9.24
C THR A 290 -7.35 7.93 7.83
N THR A 291 -6.12 8.07 7.33
CA THR A 291 -5.87 8.65 5.99
C THR A 291 -6.63 7.92 4.89
N HIS A 292 -7.16 8.69 3.96
CA HIS A 292 -7.80 8.18 2.74
C HIS A 292 -6.77 7.89 1.66
N GLY A 293 -7.17 7.16 0.61
CA GLY A 293 -6.39 6.97 -0.61
C GLY A 293 -6.99 7.67 -1.81
N ARG A 294 -6.23 7.74 -2.91
CA ARG A 294 -6.66 8.33 -4.20
C ARG A 294 -6.91 9.84 -4.10
N GLY A 295 -7.98 10.36 -4.71
CA GLY A 295 -8.32 11.78 -4.67
C GLY A 295 -7.54 12.61 -5.69
N ILE A 296 -7.33 12.10 -6.92
CA ILE A 296 -6.57 12.78 -7.97
C ILE A 296 -7.45 13.03 -9.20
N ILE A 297 -7.45 14.26 -9.68
CA ILE A 297 -8.03 14.65 -10.96
C ILE A 297 -6.90 14.67 -11.99
N GLY A 298 -7.08 13.94 -13.10
CA GLY A 298 -6.12 13.90 -14.22
C GLY A 298 -6.72 14.47 -15.48
N TYR A 299 -5.93 15.27 -16.21
CA TYR A 299 -6.20 15.71 -17.57
C TYR A 299 -5.18 15.05 -18.48
N ILE A 300 -5.62 14.13 -19.33
CA ILE A 300 -4.75 13.39 -20.23
C ILE A 300 -4.98 13.81 -21.68
N ASP A 301 -3.89 14.00 -22.42
CA ASP A 301 -3.87 14.15 -23.87
C ASP A 301 -2.93 13.10 -24.46
N ILE A 302 -3.40 12.35 -25.46
CA ILE A 302 -2.59 11.37 -26.19
C ILE A 302 -2.58 11.72 -27.67
N ALA A 303 -1.38 11.92 -28.22
CA ALA A 303 -1.11 12.16 -29.62
C ALA A 303 -0.66 10.86 -30.31
N ALA A 304 -1.30 10.50 -31.43
CA ALA A 304 -1.03 9.23 -32.10
C ALA A 304 -1.17 9.32 -33.62
N THR A 305 -0.59 8.38 -34.36
CA THR A 305 -0.86 8.15 -35.78
C THR A 305 -2.17 7.38 -35.97
N LYS A 306 -2.76 7.43 -37.17
CA LYS A 306 -3.90 6.58 -37.58
C LYS A 306 -3.57 5.07 -37.49
N ALA A 307 -2.28 4.72 -37.58
CA ALA A 307 -1.83 3.34 -37.38
C ALA A 307 -1.82 2.92 -35.91
N GLY A 308 -2.18 3.80 -34.95
CA GLY A 308 -2.26 3.50 -33.52
C GLY A 308 -0.91 3.56 -32.79
N LYS A 309 0.14 4.11 -33.38
CA LYS A 309 1.40 4.39 -32.66
C LYS A 309 1.26 5.70 -31.90
N VAL A 310 1.46 5.65 -30.60
CA VAL A 310 1.48 6.84 -29.73
C VAL A 310 2.80 7.58 -29.95
N LEU A 311 2.71 8.87 -30.20
CA LEU A 311 3.84 9.79 -30.44
C LEU A 311 4.17 10.59 -29.19
N GLY A 312 3.16 10.98 -28.41
CA GLY A 312 3.35 11.76 -27.19
C GLY A 312 2.14 11.71 -26.26
N MET A 313 2.38 12.05 -24.99
CA MET A 313 1.35 12.11 -23.96
C MET A 313 1.60 13.28 -23.00
N LYS A 314 0.53 14.00 -22.66
CA LYS A 314 0.51 14.99 -21.58
C LYS A 314 -0.43 14.50 -20.47
N LEU A 315 0.00 14.62 -19.20
CA LEU A 315 -0.83 14.26 -18.04
C LEU A 315 -0.67 15.34 -16.96
N ARG A 316 -1.71 16.13 -16.77
CA ARG A 316 -1.78 17.13 -15.71
C ARG A 316 -2.59 16.58 -14.54
N LEU A 317 -1.99 16.53 -13.36
CA LEU A 317 -2.57 16.01 -12.13
C LEU A 317 -2.88 17.14 -11.15
N ILE A 318 -4.05 17.08 -10.52
CA ILE A 318 -4.43 17.90 -9.38
C ILE A 318 -4.78 16.93 -8.26
N ALA A 319 -3.96 16.92 -7.21
CA ALA A 319 -4.12 16.00 -6.08
C ALA A 319 -4.77 16.71 -4.90
N ASP A 320 -5.88 16.16 -4.43
CA ASP A 320 -6.56 16.56 -3.20
C ASP A 320 -5.89 15.87 -2.01
N ILE A 321 -4.99 16.59 -1.33
CA ILE A 321 -4.20 16.03 -0.23
C ILE A 321 -4.90 16.11 1.14
N GLY A 322 -6.09 16.72 1.21
CA GLY A 322 -6.79 16.95 2.46
C GLY A 322 -6.19 18.09 3.28
N ALA A 323 -6.39 18.06 4.59
CA ALA A 323 -6.04 19.19 5.46
C ALA A 323 -4.53 19.28 5.76
N TYR A 324 -3.78 18.20 5.69
CA TYR A 324 -2.36 18.16 6.05
C TYR A 324 -1.57 17.19 5.17
N ASN A 325 -0.29 17.43 5.04
CA ASN A 325 0.66 16.40 4.60
C ASN A 325 0.88 15.39 5.73
N THR A 326 0.98 14.12 5.35
CA THR A 326 1.36 13.01 6.23
C THR A 326 2.61 12.31 5.67
N LEU A 327 2.88 11.06 6.02
CA LEU A 327 4.17 10.42 5.70
C LEU A 327 4.46 10.35 4.18
N PHE A 328 3.47 9.90 3.39
CA PHE A 328 3.61 9.71 1.94
C PHE A 328 2.68 10.58 1.09
N THR A 329 1.93 11.50 1.69
CA THR A 329 0.93 12.31 0.97
C THR A 329 1.49 12.88 -0.33
N ALA A 330 2.59 13.63 -0.26
CA ALA A 330 3.20 14.25 -1.43
C ALA A 330 3.91 13.27 -2.38
N ALA A 331 4.26 12.07 -1.90
CA ALA A 331 4.89 11.04 -2.72
C ALA A 331 3.88 10.34 -3.64
N ILE A 332 2.59 10.27 -3.29
CA ILE A 332 1.60 9.52 -4.07
C ILE A 332 1.39 10.11 -5.47
N PRO A 333 1.16 11.43 -5.66
CA PRO A 333 1.12 12.04 -6.98
C PRO A 333 2.43 11.88 -7.76
N THR A 334 3.58 11.92 -7.07
CA THR A 334 4.89 11.69 -7.67
C THR A 334 5.02 10.26 -8.20
N PHE A 335 4.56 9.24 -7.48
CA PHE A 335 4.51 7.86 -7.99
C PHE A 335 3.54 7.73 -9.18
N THR A 336 2.45 8.49 -9.20
CA THR A 336 1.55 8.53 -10.37
C THR A 336 2.30 9.02 -11.61
N THR A 337 3.11 10.08 -11.51
CA THR A 337 3.90 10.57 -12.64
C THR A 337 5.02 9.61 -13.02
N LEU A 338 5.75 9.05 -12.06
CA LEU A 338 6.83 8.09 -12.28
C LEU A 338 6.39 6.90 -13.13
N MET A 339 5.14 6.48 -12.96
CA MET A 339 4.56 5.32 -13.64
C MET A 339 3.71 5.69 -14.87
N ALA A 340 3.73 6.94 -15.33
CA ALA A 340 2.96 7.42 -16.48
C ALA A 340 3.35 6.76 -17.82
N ASN A 341 4.55 6.20 -17.95
CA ASN A 341 4.88 5.37 -19.12
C ASN A 341 4.03 4.10 -19.21
N ALA A 342 3.54 3.59 -18.07
CA ALA A 342 2.91 2.26 -17.99
C ALA A 342 3.77 1.19 -18.71
N THR A 343 3.17 0.32 -19.50
CA THR A 343 3.88 -0.73 -20.26
C THR A 343 4.36 -0.28 -21.65
N TYR A 344 4.35 1.03 -21.94
CA TYR A 344 4.44 1.55 -23.32
C TYR A 344 5.73 2.32 -23.60
N ASP A 345 6.24 2.09 -24.80
CA ASP A 345 7.33 2.86 -25.40
C ASP A 345 6.77 4.12 -26.07
N ILE A 346 6.55 5.17 -25.25
CA ILE A 346 6.06 6.47 -25.69
C ILE A 346 7.24 7.44 -25.77
N PRO A 347 7.56 8.01 -26.95
CA PRO A 347 8.77 8.81 -27.14
C PRO A 347 8.80 10.12 -26.34
N ALA A 348 7.66 10.77 -26.15
CA ALA A 348 7.58 12.03 -25.42
C ALA A 348 6.43 12.02 -24.40
N ILE A 349 6.75 12.22 -23.13
CA ILE A 349 5.78 12.31 -22.04
C ILE A 349 6.08 13.54 -21.18
N ARG A 350 5.06 14.32 -20.89
CA ARG A 350 5.10 15.37 -19.90
C ARG A 350 4.02 15.14 -18.87
N THR A 351 4.41 15.16 -17.60
CA THR A 351 3.47 15.23 -16.47
C THR A 351 3.66 16.53 -15.71
N THR A 352 2.58 17.00 -15.06
CA THR A 352 2.64 18.10 -14.10
C THR A 352 1.79 17.76 -12.88
N ILE A 353 2.28 18.09 -11.69
CA ILE A 353 1.57 17.88 -10.41
C ILE A 353 1.24 19.23 -9.79
N THR A 354 0.01 19.36 -9.30
CA THR A 354 -0.40 20.39 -8.36
C THR A 354 -1.06 19.70 -7.17
N GLU A 355 -0.60 20.00 -5.94
CA GLU A 355 -1.16 19.44 -4.70
C GLU A 355 -1.90 20.53 -3.94
N VAL A 356 -3.12 20.22 -3.48
CA VAL A 356 -4.05 21.20 -2.96
C VAL A 356 -4.60 20.77 -1.60
N PHE A 357 -4.48 21.66 -0.60
CA PHE A 357 -5.12 21.47 0.69
C PHE A 357 -6.64 21.68 0.59
N THR A 358 -7.39 20.82 1.26
CA THR A 358 -8.87 20.89 1.37
C THR A 358 -9.31 20.55 2.79
N ASN A 359 -10.53 20.97 3.18
CA ASN A 359 -11.12 20.62 4.48
C ASN A 359 -11.65 19.18 4.52
N LYS A 360 -10.77 18.23 4.21
CA LYS A 360 -11.04 16.80 4.21
C LYS A 360 -9.95 16.06 4.98
N THR A 361 -10.26 14.86 5.42
CA THR A 361 -9.26 13.94 5.97
C THR A 361 -8.03 13.85 5.04
N PRO A 362 -6.80 13.89 5.55
CA PRO A 362 -5.60 13.76 4.71
C PRO A 362 -5.61 12.51 3.84
N THR A 363 -5.02 12.58 2.65
CA THR A 363 -4.74 11.40 1.82
C THR A 363 -3.32 10.89 2.07
N ASP A 364 -3.12 9.58 1.96
CA ASP A 364 -1.81 8.94 2.02
C ASP A 364 -1.84 7.61 1.25
N ALA A 365 -0.87 6.74 1.50
CA ALA A 365 -0.78 5.46 0.83
C ALA A 365 -2.02 4.59 1.04
N TYR A 366 -2.62 4.18 -0.06
CA TYR A 366 -3.60 3.11 -0.14
C TYR A 366 -3.16 2.15 -1.24
N ARG A 367 -3.26 0.86 -0.99
CA ARG A 367 -2.79 -0.27 -1.81
C ARG A 367 -2.59 0.08 -3.29
N GLY A 368 -1.34 0.10 -3.73
CA GLY A 368 -0.93 0.59 -5.04
C GLY A 368 -0.32 1.99 -5.06
N ALA A 369 -0.83 2.95 -4.26
CA ALA A 369 -0.21 4.24 -3.94
C ALA A 369 0.39 4.98 -5.17
N GLY A 370 -0.43 5.63 -5.97
CA GLY A 370 -0.06 6.35 -7.20
C GLY A 370 -0.01 5.49 -8.47
N ARG A 371 0.30 4.19 -8.35
CA ARG A 371 0.36 3.28 -9.51
C ARG A 371 -1.03 2.94 -10.08
N PRO A 372 -2.08 2.67 -9.26
CA PRO A 372 -3.44 2.52 -9.79
C PRO A 372 -3.97 3.78 -10.48
N GLU A 373 -3.62 4.95 -9.95
CA GLU A 373 -3.98 6.24 -10.53
C GLU A 373 -3.31 6.42 -11.91
N ALA A 374 -2.01 6.15 -12.02
CA ALA A 374 -1.29 6.18 -13.30
C ALA A 374 -1.90 5.21 -14.32
N THR A 375 -2.11 3.97 -13.91
CA THR A 375 -2.71 2.93 -14.75
C THR A 375 -4.10 3.36 -15.22
N TYR A 376 -4.93 3.92 -14.32
CA TYR A 376 -6.27 4.38 -14.67
C TYR A 376 -6.24 5.44 -15.76
N PHE A 377 -5.45 6.50 -15.62
CA PHE A 377 -5.41 7.58 -16.59
C PHE A 377 -4.87 7.10 -17.95
N VAL A 378 -3.77 6.37 -17.95
CA VAL A 378 -3.12 5.90 -19.17
C VAL A 378 -3.99 4.87 -19.91
N GLU A 379 -4.50 3.87 -19.23
CA GLU A 379 -5.28 2.78 -19.82
C GLU A 379 -6.64 3.26 -20.35
N ARG A 380 -7.30 4.18 -19.63
CA ARG A 380 -8.52 4.83 -20.13
C ARG A 380 -8.23 5.70 -21.35
N GLY A 381 -7.11 6.44 -21.36
CA GLY A 381 -6.69 7.22 -22.51
C GLY A 381 -6.44 6.35 -23.76
N LEU A 382 -5.77 5.20 -23.60
CA LEU A 382 -5.55 4.25 -24.70
C LEU A 382 -6.83 3.56 -25.17
N ASP A 383 -7.77 3.28 -24.26
CA ASP A 383 -9.09 2.74 -24.64
C ASP A 383 -9.87 3.74 -25.49
N MET A 384 -9.84 5.03 -25.13
CA MET A 384 -10.45 6.10 -25.93
C MET A 384 -9.76 6.24 -27.29
N LEU A 385 -8.43 6.13 -27.36
CA LEU A 385 -7.68 6.13 -28.61
C LEU A 385 -8.08 4.95 -29.50
N ALA A 386 -8.19 3.72 -28.94
CA ALA A 386 -8.62 2.54 -29.66
C ALA A 386 -10.01 2.72 -30.28
N ARG A 387 -10.96 3.24 -29.50
CA ARG A 387 -12.32 3.55 -29.98
C ARG A 387 -12.32 4.59 -31.10
N LYS A 388 -11.58 5.68 -30.94
CA LYS A 388 -11.49 6.75 -31.94
C LYS A 388 -10.89 6.28 -33.25
N LEU A 389 -9.97 5.31 -33.20
CA LEU A 389 -9.37 4.67 -34.38
C LEU A 389 -10.20 3.53 -34.95
N GLY A 390 -11.26 3.05 -34.26
CA GLY A 390 -11.97 1.82 -34.61
C GLY A 390 -11.07 0.58 -34.57
N MET A 391 -10.05 0.58 -33.72
CA MET A 391 -9.05 -0.47 -33.58
C MET A 391 -9.31 -1.34 -32.35
N ASP A 392 -8.98 -2.64 -32.44
CA ASP A 392 -9.04 -3.54 -31.28
C ASP A 392 -8.16 -2.99 -30.14
N PRO A 393 -8.69 -2.86 -28.91
CA PRO A 393 -7.93 -2.30 -27.79
C PRO A 393 -6.67 -3.11 -27.42
N ALA A 394 -6.64 -4.41 -27.69
CA ALA A 394 -5.44 -5.23 -27.55
C ALA A 394 -4.37 -4.86 -28.56
N GLU A 395 -4.78 -4.55 -29.81
CA GLU A 395 -3.85 -4.23 -30.89
C GLU A 395 -3.20 -2.86 -30.69
N VAL A 396 -3.94 -1.83 -30.22
CA VAL A 396 -3.34 -0.53 -29.89
C VAL A 396 -2.25 -0.68 -28.83
N ARG A 397 -2.49 -1.48 -27.79
CA ARG A 397 -1.51 -1.75 -26.73
C ARG A 397 -0.28 -2.48 -27.27
N ARG A 398 -0.48 -3.53 -28.06
CA ARG A 398 0.60 -4.33 -28.68
C ARG A 398 1.56 -3.49 -29.50
N ARG A 399 1.04 -2.52 -30.27
CA ARG A 399 1.85 -1.62 -31.13
C ARG A 399 2.74 -0.69 -30.32
N ASN A 400 2.43 -0.48 -29.06
CA ASN A 400 3.11 0.47 -28.22
C ASN A 400 3.92 -0.16 -27.07
N PHE A 401 3.92 -1.47 -26.89
CA PHE A 401 4.67 -2.10 -25.81
C PHE A 401 6.18 -1.83 -25.89
N ILE A 402 6.78 -1.65 -24.71
CA ILE A 402 8.22 -1.88 -24.51
C ILE A 402 8.47 -3.35 -24.76
N LYS A 403 9.43 -3.67 -25.62
CA LYS A 403 9.72 -5.04 -26.05
C LYS A 403 10.71 -5.72 -25.11
N PRO A 404 10.69 -7.08 -25.01
CA PRO A 404 11.60 -7.80 -24.09
C PRO A 404 13.08 -7.52 -24.30
N GLU A 405 13.52 -7.27 -25.53
CA GLU A 405 14.90 -6.95 -25.87
C GLU A 405 15.36 -5.53 -25.48
N GLN A 406 14.43 -4.65 -25.05
CA GLN A 406 14.75 -3.30 -24.61
C GLN A 406 15.09 -3.22 -23.10
N PHE A 407 14.88 -4.29 -22.34
CA PHE A 407 15.17 -4.28 -20.90
C PHE A 407 16.68 -4.48 -20.60
N PRO A 408 17.23 -3.79 -19.57
CA PRO A 408 16.54 -2.80 -18.73
C PRO A 408 16.15 -1.54 -19.50
N TYR A 409 14.92 -1.04 -19.29
CA TYR A 409 14.36 0.08 -20.05
C TYR A 409 14.24 1.32 -19.17
N THR A 410 14.91 2.39 -19.56
CA THR A 410 14.77 3.70 -18.89
C THR A 410 13.59 4.46 -19.48
N THR A 411 12.58 4.71 -18.65
CA THR A 411 11.37 5.44 -19.04
C THR A 411 11.63 6.95 -19.19
N GLN A 412 10.73 7.64 -19.85
CA GLN A 412 10.76 9.12 -19.97
C GLN A 412 10.64 9.81 -18.60
N MET A 413 10.10 9.11 -17.61
CA MET A 413 9.94 9.58 -16.23
C MET A 413 11.15 9.24 -15.33
N GLY A 414 12.20 8.63 -15.87
CA GLY A 414 13.41 8.28 -15.16
C GLY A 414 13.38 6.95 -14.38
N ALA A 415 12.28 6.20 -14.43
CA ALA A 415 12.25 4.84 -13.87
C ALA A 415 13.04 3.88 -14.78
N VAL A 416 13.78 2.96 -14.16
CA VAL A 416 14.51 1.91 -14.89
C VAL A 416 13.81 0.58 -14.68
N TYR A 417 13.00 0.17 -15.66
CA TYR A 417 12.30 -1.12 -15.59
C TYR A 417 13.29 -2.26 -15.76
N ASP A 418 13.28 -3.19 -14.81
CA ASP A 418 14.27 -4.26 -14.68
C ASP A 418 14.13 -5.38 -15.71
N SER A 419 12.90 -5.82 -15.93
CA SER A 419 12.54 -6.92 -16.82
C SER A 419 11.05 -6.90 -17.16
N GLY A 420 10.66 -7.41 -18.35
CA GLY A 420 9.26 -7.46 -18.74
C GLY A 420 9.02 -8.25 -20.04
N ASN A 421 7.80 -8.79 -20.15
CA ASN A 421 7.29 -9.41 -21.38
C ASN A 421 5.78 -9.16 -21.48
N TYR A 422 5.42 -7.90 -21.75
CA TYR A 422 4.03 -7.44 -21.73
C TYR A 422 3.16 -8.12 -22.78
N ALA A 423 3.75 -8.44 -23.96
CA ALA A 423 3.04 -9.16 -25.01
C ALA A 423 2.62 -10.58 -24.56
N ALA A 424 3.48 -11.28 -23.81
CA ALA A 424 3.15 -12.62 -23.31
C ALA A 424 1.99 -12.59 -22.31
N ALA A 425 1.97 -11.61 -21.39
CA ALA A 425 0.85 -11.45 -20.45
C ALA A 425 -0.46 -11.12 -21.17
N LEU A 426 -0.42 -10.21 -22.17
CA LEU A 426 -1.57 -9.90 -23.00
C LEU A 426 -2.06 -11.15 -23.75
N ASP A 427 -1.18 -11.87 -24.45
CA ASP A 427 -1.55 -13.06 -25.23
C ASP A 427 -2.19 -14.13 -24.35
N ARG A 428 -1.64 -14.34 -23.16
CA ARG A 428 -2.17 -15.30 -22.18
C ARG A 428 -3.56 -14.88 -21.69
N ALA A 429 -3.75 -13.58 -21.40
CA ALA A 429 -5.05 -13.06 -20.97
C ALA A 429 -6.11 -13.17 -22.08
N LEU A 430 -5.76 -12.84 -23.34
CA LEU A 430 -6.64 -13.00 -24.49
C LEU A 430 -7.01 -14.47 -24.74
N GLN A 431 -6.05 -15.38 -24.58
CA GLN A 431 -6.28 -16.83 -24.68
C GLN A 431 -7.26 -17.31 -23.60
N ASN A 432 -7.02 -16.95 -22.34
CA ASN A 432 -7.86 -17.36 -21.21
C ASN A 432 -9.28 -16.77 -21.31
N ALA A 433 -9.40 -15.53 -21.79
CA ALA A 433 -10.68 -14.90 -22.04
C ALA A 433 -11.46 -15.55 -23.20
N GLY A 434 -10.77 -16.19 -24.14
CA GLY A 434 -11.34 -16.60 -25.42
C GLY A 434 -11.74 -15.38 -26.24
N TRP A 435 -10.81 -14.45 -26.46
CA TRP A 435 -11.02 -13.06 -26.90
C TRP A 435 -12.01 -12.90 -28.06
N ASP A 436 -11.84 -13.65 -29.13
CA ASP A 436 -12.72 -13.53 -30.31
C ASP A 436 -14.15 -14.04 -30.01
N LYS A 437 -14.26 -15.10 -29.21
CA LYS A 437 -15.57 -15.60 -28.77
C LYS A 437 -16.23 -14.59 -27.83
N LEU A 438 -15.48 -14.00 -26.92
CA LEU A 438 -15.96 -12.99 -25.97
C LEU A 438 -16.49 -11.75 -26.72
N LYS A 439 -15.78 -11.28 -27.74
CA LYS A 439 -16.25 -10.19 -28.61
C LYS A 439 -17.54 -10.56 -29.35
N ALA A 440 -17.61 -11.75 -29.92
CA ALA A 440 -18.83 -12.21 -30.62
C ALA A 440 -20.02 -12.33 -29.67
N GLU A 441 -19.82 -12.79 -28.42
CA GLU A 441 -20.85 -12.84 -27.37
C GLU A 441 -21.34 -11.43 -27.01
N ARG A 442 -20.42 -10.47 -26.82
CA ARG A 442 -20.75 -9.06 -26.59
C ARG A 442 -21.54 -8.47 -27.75
N ASP A 443 -21.09 -8.66 -28.99
CA ASP A 443 -21.73 -8.10 -30.19
C ASP A 443 -23.16 -8.66 -30.38
N GLN A 444 -23.33 -9.96 -30.14
CA GLN A 444 -24.64 -10.58 -30.16
C GLN A 444 -25.57 -10.01 -29.07
N ALA A 445 -25.08 -9.91 -27.83
CA ALA A 445 -25.85 -9.34 -26.73
C ALA A 445 -26.30 -7.90 -27.00
N GLN A 446 -25.36 -7.07 -27.54
CA GLN A 446 -25.69 -5.69 -27.93
C GLN A 446 -26.72 -5.63 -29.07
N ALA A 447 -26.66 -6.53 -30.07
CA ALA A 447 -27.66 -6.64 -31.14
C ALA A 447 -29.02 -7.05 -30.60
N GLU A 448 -29.10 -7.80 -29.51
CA GLU A 448 -30.30 -8.18 -28.78
C GLU A 448 -30.80 -7.04 -27.85
N GLY A 449 -30.12 -5.91 -27.78
CA GLY A 449 -30.50 -4.75 -26.95
C GLY A 449 -30.02 -4.82 -25.51
N ARG A 450 -29.18 -5.81 -25.16
CA ARG A 450 -28.55 -5.91 -23.84
C ARG A 450 -27.31 -4.99 -23.78
N LEU A 451 -27.02 -4.46 -22.60
CA LEU A 451 -25.89 -3.55 -22.38
C LEU A 451 -24.69 -4.34 -21.82
N VAL A 452 -24.01 -5.06 -22.70
CA VAL A 452 -22.84 -5.85 -22.36
C VAL A 452 -21.60 -5.20 -22.94
N GLY A 453 -20.52 -5.13 -22.15
CA GLY A 453 -19.26 -4.53 -22.59
C GLY A 453 -18.03 -5.28 -22.08
N ILE A 454 -16.95 -5.14 -22.83
CA ILE A 454 -15.64 -5.71 -22.51
C ILE A 454 -14.64 -4.58 -22.24
N GLY A 455 -13.87 -4.73 -21.17
CA GLY A 455 -12.74 -3.85 -20.87
C GLY A 455 -11.45 -4.65 -20.79
N LEU A 456 -10.35 -4.00 -21.19
CA LEU A 456 -9.00 -4.54 -21.13
C LEU A 456 -8.07 -3.48 -20.55
N SER A 457 -7.17 -3.90 -19.67
CA SER A 457 -6.15 -3.04 -19.09
C SER A 457 -4.85 -3.80 -18.91
N MET A 458 -3.74 -3.13 -19.25
CA MET A 458 -2.38 -3.55 -18.86
C MET A 458 -1.95 -2.75 -17.64
N TYR A 459 -0.98 -3.25 -16.88
CA TYR A 459 -0.32 -2.47 -15.84
C TYR A 459 1.13 -2.90 -15.67
N VAL A 460 1.92 -2.00 -15.12
CA VAL A 460 3.23 -2.27 -14.51
C VAL A 460 3.28 -1.52 -13.18
N GLU A 461 3.87 -2.16 -12.17
CA GLU A 461 3.97 -1.63 -10.81
C GLU A 461 5.43 -1.44 -10.44
N VAL A 462 5.76 -0.37 -9.70
CA VAL A 462 7.05 -0.21 -9.05
C VAL A 462 7.00 -0.79 -7.64
N CYS A 463 7.89 -1.77 -7.35
CA CYS A 463 7.94 -2.50 -6.08
C CYS A 463 9.35 -2.53 -5.50
N GLY A 464 9.44 -2.84 -4.20
CA GLY A 464 10.71 -3.13 -3.53
C GLY A 464 11.47 -1.91 -3.02
N LEU A 465 11.06 -0.70 -3.38
CA LEU A 465 11.67 0.56 -2.93
C LEU A 465 13.20 0.60 -3.14
N GLY A 466 13.64 0.27 -4.34
CA GLY A 466 15.02 0.53 -4.77
C GLY A 466 15.30 2.03 -4.86
N PRO A 467 16.56 2.43 -5.10
CA PRO A 467 16.91 3.83 -5.30
C PRO A 467 16.05 4.48 -6.40
N SER A 468 15.53 5.66 -6.10
CA SER A 468 14.67 6.41 -7.04
C SER A 468 14.77 7.90 -6.76
N ALA A 469 14.19 8.72 -7.64
CA ALA A 469 14.10 10.17 -7.40
C ALA A 469 13.32 10.51 -6.13
N VAL A 470 12.38 9.66 -5.72
CA VAL A 470 11.57 9.84 -4.50
C VAL A 470 12.29 9.32 -3.25
N LEU A 471 13.05 8.22 -3.38
CA LEU A 471 13.82 7.59 -2.30
C LEU A 471 15.26 7.33 -2.79
N PRO A 472 16.14 8.34 -2.75
CA PRO A 472 17.47 8.24 -3.35
C PRO A 472 18.36 7.13 -2.75
N THR A 473 18.17 6.79 -1.48
CA THR A 473 18.93 5.74 -0.80
C THR A 473 18.29 4.35 -0.90
N GLY A 474 17.07 4.25 -1.49
CA GLY A 474 16.32 2.99 -1.48
C GLY A 474 15.91 2.53 -0.08
N GLY A 475 15.30 1.36 -0.01
CA GLY A 475 14.84 0.72 1.22
C GLY A 475 15.50 -0.65 1.40
N TRP A 476 16.49 -0.77 2.27
CA TRP A 476 17.07 -2.05 2.67
C TRP A 476 16.12 -2.86 3.58
N GLU A 477 16.41 -4.14 3.80
CA GLU A 477 15.78 -4.94 4.86
C GLU A 477 16.82 -5.82 5.53
N HIS A 478 16.53 -6.19 6.79
CA HIS A 478 17.40 -7.01 7.63
C HIS A 478 16.72 -8.31 8.02
N SER A 479 17.51 -9.38 8.08
CA SER A 479 17.09 -10.66 8.64
C SER A 479 18.26 -11.34 9.36
N GLN A 480 17.92 -12.12 10.38
CA GLN A 480 18.85 -12.99 11.08
C GLN A 480 18.30 -14.42 11.06
N VAL A 481 19.15 -15.41 10.87
CA VAL A 481 18.84 -16.82 10.93
C VAL A 481 19.71 -17.48 11.98
N THR A 482 19.09 -18.21 12.89
CA THR A 482 19.73 -18.97 13.96
C THR A 482 19.26 -20.42 13.90
N ILE A 483 20.20 -21.36 13.93
CA ILE A 483 19.90 -22.79 14.08
C ILE A 483 20.16 -23.15 15.52
N GLU A 484 19.14 -23.59 16.23
CA GLU A 484 19.22 -23.98 17.64
C GLU A 484 19.92 -25.34 17.80
N ARG A 485 20.31 -25.68 19.04
CA ARG A 485 21.00 -26.94 19.35
C ARG A 485 20.26 -28.20 18.94
N ASP A 486 18.94 -28.14 18.92
CA ASP A 486 18.07 -29.23 18.51
C ASP A 486 17.83 -29.29 16.98
N GLY A 487 18.47 -28.39 16.24
CA GLY A 487 18.34 -28.28 14.78
C GLY A 487 17.10 -27.50 14.30
N ARG A 488 16.33 -26.89 15.19
CA ARG A 488 15.26 -25.98 14.77
C ARG A 488 15.85 -24.66 14.28
N ILE A 489 15.18 -24.06 13.33
CA ILE A 489 15.58 -22.79 12.70
C ILE A 489 14.67 -21.69 13.23
N ASN A 490 15.26 -20.69 13.88
CA ASN A 490 14.61 -19.46 14.27
C ASN A 490 15.14 -18.34 13.37
N ALA A 491 14.23 -17.60 12.75
CA ALA A 491 14.61 -16.46 11.95
C ALA A 491 13.85 -15.21 12.37
N THR A 492 14.53 -14.07 12.33
CA THR A 492 13.94 -12.75 12.55
C THR A 492 13.99 -11.95 11.26
N THR A 493 13.00 -11.10 11.04
CA THR A 493 12.96 -10.19 9.89
C THR A 493 12.39 -8.84 10.30
N GLY A 494 12.91 -7.77 9.68
CA GLY A 494 12.36 -6.42 9.83
C GLY A 494 11.07 -6.19 9.03
N ALA A 495 10.73 -7.08 8.09
CA ALA A 495 9.41 -7.07 7.47
C ALA A 495 8.33 -7.37 8.52
N SER A 496 7.25 -6.60 8.53
CA SER A 496 6.15 -6.71 9.48
C SER A 496 4.84 -7.06 8.76
N PRO A 497 4.56 -8.35 8.50
CA PRO A 497 3.36 -8.78 7.80
C PRO A 497 2.09 -8.41 8.57
N HIS A 498 1.02 -8.15 7.82
CA HIS A 498 -0.30 -7.79 8.30
C HIS A 498 -1.40 -8.57 7.56
N GLY A 499 -1.15 -9.90 7.38
CA GLY A 499 -2.07 -10.84 6.76
C GLY A 499 -1.60 -11.46 5.43
N GLN A 500 -0.44 -11.06 4.89
CA GLN A 500 0.03 -11.52 3.56
C GLN A 500 0.61 -12.93 3.54
N GLY A 501 0.77 -13.61 4.69
CA GLY A 501 1.30 -14.96 4.76
C GLY A 501 2.83 -15.05 4.66
N ASN A 502 3.55 -14.00 5.06
CA ASN A 502 5.01 -13.99 5.00
C ASN A 502 5.67 -14.97 5.98
N GLU A 503 5.05 -15.28 7.13
CA GLU A 503 5.55 -16.35 8.01
C GLU A 503 5.65 -17.69 7.24
N THR A 504 4.63 -18.00 6.46
CA THR A 504 4.61 -19.21 5.63
C THR A 504 5.64 -19.15 4.51
N THR A 505 5.69 -18.08 3.71
CA THR A 505 6.62 -17.99 2.56
C THR A 505 8.08 -17.96 3.01
N PHE A 506 8.39 -17.27 4.10
CA PHE A 506 9.74 -17.20 4.64
C PHE A 506 10.17 -18.54 5.26
N ALA A 507 9.28 -19.21 5.98
CA ALA A 507 9.53 -20.55 6.48
C ALA A 507 9.72 -21.57 5.34
N GLN A 508 8.92 -21.46 4.27
CA GLN A 508 9.03 -22.29 3.08
C GLN A 508 10.40 -22.13 2.39
N MET A 509 10.89 -20.89 2.29
CA MET A 509 12.22 -20.59 1.70
C MET A 509 13.36 -21.21 2.51
N LEU A 510 13.37 -21.03 3.84
CA LEU A 510 14.42 -21.59 4.69
C LEU A 510 14.33 -23.10 4.76
N ALA A 511 13.13 -23.68 4.85
CA ALA A 511 12.94 -25.12 4.83
C ALA A 511 13.51 -25.77 3.53
N ASP A 512 13.29 -25.11 2.40
CA ASP A 512 13.84 -25.55 1.10
C ASP A 512 15.37 -25.39 1.07
N GLN A 513 15.89 -24.26 1.55
CA GLN A 513 17.34 -23.96 1.55
C GLN A 513 18.15 -24.94 2.41
N PHE A 514 17.57 -25.40 3.52
CA PHE A 514 18.23 -26.31 4.48
C PHE A 514 17.82 -27.78 4.32
N GLY A 515 16.84 -28.09 3.48
CA GLY A 515 16.34 -29.46 3.28
C GLY A 515 15.67 -30.03 4.54
N VAL A 516 14.95 -29.21 5.31
CA VAL A 516 14.24 -29.59 6.55
C VAL A 516 12.73 -29.44 6.39
N PRO A 517 11.92 -30.12 7.25
CA PRO A 517 10.48 -29.88 7.30
C PRO A 517 10.16 -28.41 7.64
N ILE A 518 9.10 -27.87 7.04
CA ILE A 518 8.70 -26.47 7.27
C ILE A 518 8.36 -26.19 8.74
N ASP A 519 7.89 -27.19 9.48
CA ASP A 519 7.55 -27.09 10.90
C ASP A 519 8.78 -26.95 11.83
N HIS A 520 9.99 -27.15 11.27
CA HIS A 520 11.25 -26.90 11.97
C HIS A 520 11.65 -25.41 11.90
N VAL A 521 10.95 -24.59 11.14
CA VAL A 521 11.28 -23.17 10.96
C VAL A 521 10.25 -22.29 11.64
N THR A 522 10.72 -21.36 12.48
CA THR A 522 9.91 -20.31 13.10
C THR A 522 10.38 -18.94 12.60
N ILE A 523 9.43 -18.10 12.23
CA ILE A 523 9.69 -16.72 11.78
C ILE A 523 9.16 -15.75 12.83
N HIS A 524 10.00 -14.83 13.28
CA HIS A 524 9.68 -13.77 14.21
C HIS A 524 9.75 -12.41 13.52
N HIS A 525 8.75 -11.56 13.76
CA HIS A 525 8.65 -10.22 13.20
C HIS A 525 7.87 -9.29 14.14
N GLY A 526 7.78 -8.01 13.77
CA GLY A 526 6.88 -7.05 14.42
C GLY A 526 7.36 -6.52 15.78
N ASP A 527 8.40 -7.07 16.39
CA ASP A 527 8.93 -6.65 17.70
C ASP A 527 10.37 -6.16 17.56
N THR A 528 10.59 -4.88 17.81
CA THR A 528 11.91 -4.22 17.66
C THR A 528 12.96 -4.65 18.70
N ALA A 529 12.57 -5.39 19.74
CA ALA A 529 13.53 -6.00 20.66
C ALA A 529 14.04 -7.35 20.12
N ILE A 530 13.27 -8.03 19.27
CA ILE A 530 13.61 -9.33 18.68
C ILE A 530 14.23 -9.11 17.29
N ALA A 531 13.51 -8.48 16.37
CA ALA A 531 14.02 -8.02 15.09
C ALA A 531 14.59 -6.60 15.28
N LYS A 532 15.88 -6.49 15.55
CA LYS A 532 16.51 -5.24 15.99
C LYS A 532 16.53 -4.16 14.92
N GLN A 533 16.56 -4.55 13.66
CA GLN A 533 16.65 -3.67 12.49
C GLN A 533 15.55 -4.00 11.50
N GLY A 534 15.07 -3.01 10.75
CA GLY A 534 14.06 -3.18 9.72
C GLY A 534 13.45 -1.87 9.27
N ILE A 535 12.72 -1.92 8.17
CA ILE A 535 11.94 -0.78 7.65
C ILE A 535 10.44 -1.08 7.71
N GLY A 536 10.04 -2.34 7.51
CA GLY A 536 8.63 -2.75 7.58
C GLY A 536 8.03 -3.17 6.23
N THR A 537 6.70 -3.31 6.18
CA THR A 537 5.97 -3.87 5.05
C THR A 537 5.03 -2.86 4.39
N PHE A 538 5.41 -2.37 3.22
CA PHE A 538 4.66 -1.49 2.32
C PHE A 538 5.33 -1.50 0.93
N GLY A 539 4.68 -0.97 -0.13
CA GLY A 539 5.26 -0.91 -1.47
C GLY A 539 5.68 -2.26 -2.04
N SER A 540 4.95 -3.32 -1.70
CA SER A 540 5.14 -4.70 -2.17
C SER A 540 6.58 -5.23 -2.00
N ARG A 541 7.29 -4.81 -0.92
CA ARG A 541 8.72 -5.05 -0.70
C ARG A 541 9.06 -6.31 0.11
N SER A 542 8.11 -6.86 0.87
CA SER A 542 8.41 -7.91 1.86
C SER A 542 9.08 -9.14 1.25
N GLN A 543 8.60 -9.65 0.11
CA GLN A 543 9.22 -10.80 -0.54
C GLN A 543 10.48 -10.43 -1.31
N ALA A 544 10.45 -9.35 -2.09
CA ALA A 544 11.54 -8.96 -2.97
C ALA A 544 12.79 -8.48 -2.22
N VAL A 545 12.61 -7.82 -1.07
CA VAL A 545 13.70 -7.25 -0.25
C VAL A 545 13.88 -8.03 1.05
N GLY A 546 12.81 -8.20 1.85
CA GLY A 546 12.86 -8.96 3.11
C GLY A 546 13.17 -10.44 2.89
N GLY A 547 12.54 -11.08 1.89
CA GLY A 547 12.85 -12.45 1.51
C GLY A 547 14.30 -12.62 1.00
N ALA A 548 14.82 -11.64 0.26
CA ALA A 548 16.22 -11.64 -0.19
C ALA A 548 17.20 -11.54 0.99
N ALA A 549 16.94 -10.65 1.97
CA ALA A 549 17.76 -10.55 3.19
C ALA A 549 17.76 -11.89 3.95
N LEU A 550 16.59 -12.51 4.09
CA LEU A 550 16.43 -13.80 4.75
C LEU A 550 17.20 -14.92 4.03
N HIS A 551 17.09 -14.97 2.70
CA HIS A 551 17.82 -15.93 1.89
C HIS A 551 19.34 -15.80 2.04
N LEU A 552 19.87 -14.56 2.06
CA LEU A 552 21.27 -14.29 2.26
C LEU A 552 21.75 -14.68 3.67
N ALA A 553 20.99 -14.34 4.71
CA ALA A 553 21.30 -14.76 6.09
C ALA A 553 21.32 -16.28 6.22
N GLY A 554 20.31 -16.96 5.66
CA GLY A 554 20.26 -18.43 5.59
C GLY A 554 21.47 -19.03 4.86
N GLY A 555 21.91 -18.42 3.76
CA GLY A 555 23.10 -18.83 3.02
C GLY A 555 24.39 -18.78 3.86
N LYS A 556 24.56 -17.68 4.63
CA LYS A 556 25.71 -17.55 5.55
C LYS A 556 25.72 -18.62 6.63
N VAL A 557 24.57 -18.87 7.29
CA VAL A 557 24.42 -19.92 8.30
C VAL A 557 24.66 -21.30 7.69
N LYS A 558 24.12 -21.57 6.50
CA LYS A 558 24.32 -22.84 5.79
C LYS A 558 25.80 -23.10 5.49
N THR A 559 26.55 -22.08 5.04
CA THR A 559 27.99 -22.18 4.82
C THR A 559 28.72 -22.47 6.11
N LYS A 560 28.40 -21.79 7.21
CA LYS A 560 28.97 -22.03 8.54
C LYS A 560 28.68 -23.46 9.02
N MET A 561 27.42 -23.92 8.87
CA MET A 561 27.01 -25.27 9.25
C MET A 561 27.70 -26.36 8.40
N ALA A 562 27.94 -26.09 7.12
CA ALA A 562 28.67 -27.01 6.24
C ALA A 562 30.10 -27.27 6.76
N LYS A 563 30.79 -26.23 7.26
CA LYS A 563 32.13 -26.36 7.86
C LYS A 563 32.12 -27.24 9.11
N PHE A 564 31.11 -27.06 9.98
CA PHE A 564 30.95 -27.95 11.15
C PHE A 564 30.67 -29.39 10.73
N ALA A 565 29.80 -29.59 9.75
CA ALA A 565 29.48 -30.91 9.22
C ALA A 565 30.72 -31.58 8.57
N ALA A 566 31.47 -30.84 7.77
CA ALA A 566 32.69 -31.29 7.11
C ALA A 566 33.69 -31.86 8.13
N SER A 567 33.89 -31.15 9.25
CA SER A 567 34.73 -31.63 10.36
C SER A 567 34.21 -32.90 11.03
N LEU A 568 32.89 -33.05 11.21
CA LEU A 568 32.27 -34.22 11.83
C LEU A 568 32.24 -35.48 10.93
N ILE A 569 32.21 -35.26 9.62
CA ILE A 569 32.06 -36.30 8.63
C ILE A 569 33.42 -36.64 7.97
N GLU A 570 34.47 -35.84 8.23
CA GLU A 570 35.79 -35.91 7.61
C GLU A 570 35.72 -35.76 6.09
N ALA A 571 34.95 -34.79 5.59
CA ALA A 571 34.70 -34.52 4.20
C ALA A 571 35.00 -33.08 3.83
N HIS A 572 35.06 -32.74 2.53
CA HIS A 572 35.14 -31.36 2.09
C HIS A 572 33.75 -30.68 2.10
N GLU A 573 33.67 -29.41 2.47
CA GLU A 573 32.40 -28.69 2.58
C GLU A 573 31.61 -28.62 1.27
N ASP A 574 32.28 -28.56 0.12
CA ASP A 574 31.67 -28.51 -1.21
C ASP A 574 31.06 -29.86 -1.66
N ASP A 575 31.42 -30.96 -0.98
CA ASP A 575 30.89 -32.30 -1.28
C ASP A 575 29.62 -32.60 -0.45
N LEU A 576 29.19 -31.67 0.42
CA LEU A 576 28.05 -31.89 1.30
C LEU A 576 26.71 -31.51 0.66
N VAL A 577 25.69 -32.34 0.93
CA VAL A 577 24.31 -32.08 0.56
C VAL A 577 23.42 -32.02 1.81
N PHE A 578 22.44 -31.10 1.78
CA PHE A 578 21.45 -30.87 2.84
C PHE A 578 20.11 -31.37 2.36
N GLU A 579 19.70 -32.53 2.81
CA GLU A 579 18.46 -33.17 2.37
C GLU A 579 17.78 -33.95 3.49
N ASN A 580 16.47 -33.88 3.57
CA ASN A 580 15.64 -34.68 4.49
C ASN A 580 16.09 -34.57 5.98
N GLY A 581 16.53 -33.40 6.43
CA GLY A 581 16.99 -33.16 7.79
C GLY A 581 18.36 -33.80 8.11
N ARG A 582 19.13 -34.13 7.09
CA ARG A 582 20.50 -34.69 7.20
C ARG A 582 21.49 -33.90 6.34
N ILE A 583 22.74 -33.96 6.75
CA ILE A 583 23.89 -33.46 5.98
C ILE A 583 24.79 -34.64 5.70
N SER A 584 25.01 -34.95 4.44
CA SER A 584 25.80 -36.12 4.02
C SER A 584 26.70 -35.78 2.84
N VAL A 585 27.66 -36.64 2.56
CA VAL A 585 28.50 -36.51 1.37
C VAL A 585 27.69 -36.90 0.12
N LYS A 586 27.82 -36.10 -0.95
CA LYS A 586 27.18 -36.35 -2.24
C LYS A 586 27.49 -37.76 -2.74
N GLY A 587 26.45 -38.56 -2.98
CA GLY A 587 26.58 -39.96 -3.42
C GLY A 587 26.81 -40.98 -2.29
N ALA A 588 26.94 -40.53 -1.02
CA ALA A 588 27.12 -41.41 0.14
C ALA A 588 26.17 -41.00 1.30
N PRO A 589 24.84 -41.15 1.16
CA PRO A 589 23.85 -40.64 2.13
C PRO A 589 24.00 -41.28 3.52
N ASP A 590 24.53 -42.50 3.63
CA ASP A 590 24.76 -43.23 4.88
C ASP A 590 25.89 -42.62 5.74
N SER A 591 26.81 -41.86 5.13
CA SER A 591 27.92 -41.21 5.84
C SER A 591 27.46 -39.92 6.61
N GLY A 592 26.19 -39.53 6.45
CA GLY A 592 25.66 -38.25 6.94
C GLY A 592 25.37 -38.24 8.42
N LYS A 593 25.34 -37.02 8.96
CA LYS A 593 24.84 -36.65 10.30
C LYS A 593 23.45 -36.05 10.19
N SER A 594 22.65 -36.19 11.24
CA SER A 594 21.40 -35.46 11.32
C SER A 594 21.68 -33.96 11.49
N PHE A 595 20.72 -33.14 11.06
CA PHE A 595 20.81 -31.69 11.20
C PHE A 595 21.01 -31.28 12.67
N ALA A 596 20.32 -31.98 13.61
CA ALA A 596 20.44 -31.74 15.04
C ALA A 596 21.82 -32.14 15.60
N GLU A 597 22.46 -33.22 15.12
CA GLU A 597 23.81 -33.62 15.56
C GLU A 597 24.83 -32.54 15.19
N VAL A 598 24.79 -32.04 13.96
CA VAL A 598 25.70 -30.96 13.50
C VAL A 598 25.41 -29.66 14.26
N ALA A 599 24.13 -29.31 14.45
CA ALA A 599 23.77 -28.13 15.20
C ALA A 599 24.24 -28.22 16.66
N SER A 600 24.02 -29.36 17.33
CA SER A 600 24.50 -29.57 18.70
C SER A 600 26.02 -29.43 18.82
N TYR A 601 26.78 -29.97 17.86
CA TYR A 601 28.26 -29.87 17.86
C TYR A 601 28.74 -28.41 17.80
N ALA A 602 28.08 -27.54 17.07
CA ALA A 602 28.43 -26.13 16.98
C ALA A 602 28.29 -25.35 18.30
N TYR A 603 27.61 -25.90 19.32
CA TYR A 603 27.34 -25.22 20.60
C TYR A 603 28.02 -25.87 21.80
N VAL A 604 28.70 -27.02 21.63
CA VAL A 604 29.37 -27.69 22.77
C VAL A 604 30.77 -27.11 22.99
N PRO A 605 31.27 -27.11 24.24
CA PRO A 605 32.60 -26.58 24.56
C PRO A 605 33.71 -27.61 24.25
N VAL A 606 33.86 -27.96 22.97
CA VAL A 606 34.93 -28.83 22.46
C VAL A 606 35.84 -28.02 21.53
N PRO A 607 37.06 -28.48 21.24
CA PRO A 607 37.91 -27.82 20.25
C PRO A 607 37.16 -27.77 18.89
N LEU A 608 36.91 -26.56 18.42
CA LEU A 608 36.22 -26.33 17.15
C LEU A 608 37.26 -26.32 15.99
N PRO A 609 36.82 -26.56 14.76
CA PRO A 609 37.65 -26.38 13.59
C PRO A 609 38.24 -24.97 13.53
N GLU A 610 39.45 -24.86 13.00
CA GLU A 610 40.19 -23.58 12.91
C GLU A 610 39.35 -22.52 12.17
N GLY A 611 39.26 -21.33 12.74
CA GLY A 611 38.55 -20.19 12.18
C GLY A 611 37.04 -20.22 12.38
N LEU A 612 36.48 -21.17 13.17
CA LEU A 612 35.07 -21.19 13.53
C LEU A 612 34.84 -20.73 14.98
N GLU A 613 33.83 -19.88 15.13
CA GLU A 613 33.28 -19.48 16.43
C GLU A 613 32.08 -20.34 16.79
N PRO A 614 31.82 -20.57 18.11
CA PRO A 614 30.62 -21.30 18.56
C PRO A 614 29.33 -20.68 18.04
N GLY A 615 28.32 -21.54 17.79
CA GLY A 615 26.97 -21.14 17.43
C GLY A 615 26.74 -21.05 15.91
N LEU A 616 25.46 -21.10 15.56
CA LEU A 616 24.96 -21.06 14.18
C LEU A 616 23.95 -19.91 14.06
N SER A 617 24.44 -18.69 14.12
CA SER A 617 23.63 -17.48 13.96
C SER A 617 24.34 -16.49 13.05
N GLU A 618 23.65 -16.06 12.00
CA GLU A 618 24.15 -15.10 11.03
C GLU A 618 23.07 -14.12 10.60
N GLU A 619 23.48 -12.91 10.23
CA GLU A 619 22.57 -11.86 9.77
C GLU A 619 22.97 -11.32 8.41
N ALA A 620 22.01 -10.72 7.71
CA ALA A 620 22.24 -10.05 6.45
C ALA A 620 21.30 -8.86 6.27
N PHE A 621 21.86 -7.81 5.67
CA PHE A 621 21.11 -6.74 5.04
C PHE A 621 21.02 -7.02 3.54
N PHE A 622 19.89 -6.72 2.96
CA PHE A 622 19.75 -6.66 1.51
C PHE A 622 19.27 -5.27 1.12
N GLU A 623 20.10 -4.58 0.36
CA GLU A 623 19.79 -3.28 -0.25
C GLU A 623 19.58 -3.52 -1.74
N PRO A 624 18.36 -3.29 -2.28
CA PRO A 624 18.11 -3.51 -3.69
C PRO A 624 18.82 -2.45 -4.54
N SER A 625 19.48 -2.88 -5.63
CA SER A 625 20.15 -1.98 -6.56
C SER A 625 19.18 -1.20 -7.47
N ASN A 626 17.93 -1.67 -7.55
CA ASN A 626 16.84 -1.07 -8.33
C ASN A 626 15.50 -1.53 -7.73
N ASN A 627 14.41 -0.91 -8.18
CA ASN A 627 13.07 -1.45 -7.98
C ASN A 627 12.85 -2.72 -8.80
N THR A 628 11.84 -3.52 -8.42
CA THR A 628 11.31 -4.62 -9.25
C THR A 628 9.99 -4.18 -9.87
N TYR A 629 9.69 -4.67 -11.06
CA TYR A 629 8.52 -4.23 -11.84
C TYR A 629 7.64 -5.42 -12.23
N PRO A 630 6.71 -5.87 -11.36
CA PRO A 630 5.65 -6.79 -11.75
C PRO A 630 4.70 -6.13 -12.73
N PHE A 631 4.01 -6.92 -13.54
CA PHE A 631 3.09 -6.43 -14.57
C PHE A 631 1.97 -7.44 -14.82
N GLY A 632 0.95 -7.03 -15.54
CA GLY A 632 -0.15 -7.94 -15.88
C GLY A 632 -1.13 -7.37 -16.88
N CYS A 633 -2.11 -8.20 -17.21
CA CYS A 633 -3.23 -7.89 -18.07
C CYS A 633 -4.53 -8.36 -17.43
N HIS A 634 -5.50 -7.45 -17.29
CA HIS A 634 -6.83 -7.76 -16.77
C HIS A 634 -7.90 -7.52 -17.83
N ILE A 635 -8.89 -8.43 -17.90
CA ILE A 635 -10.01 -8.35 -18.83
C ILE A 635 -11.32 -8.53 -18.06
N ALA A 636 -12.26 -7.60 -18.23
CA ALA A 636 -13.56 -7.59 -17.60
C ALA A 636 -14.67 -7.77 -18.65
N LEU A 637 -15.69 -8.57 -18.31
CA LEU A 637 -16.98 -8.62 -18.97
C LEU A 637 -18.03 -8.09 -18.00
N LEU A 638 -18.70 -7.00 -18.36
CA LEU A 638 -19.68 -6.33 -17.52
C LEU A 638 -21.02 -6.22 -18.28
N GLU A 639 -22.11 -6.39 -17.56
CA GLU A 639 -23.48 -6.16 -18.07
C GLU A 639 -24.17 -5.12 -17.20
N ILE A 640 -24.89 -4.20 -17.83
CA ILE A 640 -25.69 -3.17 -17.16
C ILE A 640 -27.17 -3.47 -17.41
N ASP A 641 -27.93 -3.56 -16.34
CA ASP A 641 -29.37 -3.69 -16.43
C ASP A 641 -29.96 -2.39 -17.00
N ARG A 642 -30.73 -2.51 -18.06
CA ARG A 642 -31.26 -1.37 -18.81
C ARG A 642 -32.30 -0.56 -18.04
N ASP A 643 -33.07 -1.24 -17.19
CA ASP A 643 -34.20 -0.64 -16.49
C ASP A 643 -33.77 0.03 -15.18
N THR A 644 -32.73 -0.51 -14.53
CA THR A 644 -32.25 -0.04 -13.22
C THR A 644 -30.91 0.68 -13.28
N GLY A 645 -30.11 0.47 -14.33
CA GLY A 645 -28.72 0.94 -14.42
C GLY A 645 -27.74 0.09 -13.61
N GLU A 646 -28.16 -1.00 -12.97
CA GLU A 646 -27.33 -1.84 -12.10
C GLU A 646 -26.21 -2.53 -12.91
N PRO A 647 -24.92 -2.28 -12.62
CA PRO A 647 -23.81 -2.95 -13.27
C PRO A 647 -23.51 -4.29 -12.60
N THR A 648 -23.39 -5.34 -13.38
CA THR A 648 -23.00 -6.68 -12.92
C THR A 648 -21.71 -7.11 -13.60
N LEU A 649 -20.66 -7.32 -12.83
CA LEU A 649 -19.40 -7.86 -13.32
C LEU A 649 -19.56 -9.37 -13.53
N ARG A 650 -19.60 -9.82 -14.79
CA ARG A 650 -19.88 -11.22 -15.19
C ARG A 650 -18.63 -12.08 -15.14
N ARG A 651 -17.49 -11.55 -15.57
CA ARG A 651 -16.18 -12.21 -15.58
C ARG A 651 -15.07 -11.19 -15.28
N LEU A 652 -14.04 -11.65 -14.60
CA LEU A 652 -12.77 -10.92 -14.47
C LEU A 652 -11.62 -11.92 -14.58
N ILE A 653 -10.85 -11.77 -15.66
CA ILE A 653 -9.66 -12.56 -15.98
C ILE A 653 -8.45 -11.70 -15.62
N ALA A 654 -7.51 -12.25 -14.86
CA ALA A 654 -6.27 -11.59 -14.50
C ALA A 654 -5.08 -12.51 -14.77
N VAL A 655 -4.12 -12.00 -15.54
CA VAL A 655 -2.84 -12.65 -15.79
C VAL A 655 -1.75 -11.73 -15.29
N ASP A 656 -1.04 -12.18 -14.25
CA ASP A 656 -0.07 -11.36 -13.53
C ASP A 656 1.33 -12.00 -13.60
N ASP A 657 2.37 -11.17 -13.62
CA ASP A 657 3.76 -11.59 -13.59
C ASP A 657 4.48 -10.99 -12.38
N ALA A 658 4.75 -11.82 -11.40
CA ALA A 658 5.50 -11.46 -10.19
C ALA A 658 6.89 -12.11 -10.15
N GLY A 659 7.45 -12.45 -11.31
CA GLY A 659 8.70 -13.21 -11.41
C GLY A 659 8.55 -14.62 -10.85
N ASN A 660 9.56 -15.13 -10.15
CA ASN A 660 9.51 -16.44 -9.51
C ASN A 660 8.52 -16.46 -8.34
N LEU A 661 7.55 -17.36 -8.38
CA LEU A 661 6.55 -17.52 -7.33
C LEU A 661 7.08 -18.40 -6.19
N ILE A 662 7.17 -17.86 -4.99
CA ILE A 662 7.58 -18.63 -3.80
C ILE A 662 6.45 -19.57 -3.36
N ASN A 663 5.23 -19.04 -3.27
CA ASN A 663 4.02 -19.81 -2.94
C ASN A 663 2.84 -19.33 -3.81
N PRO A 664 2.46 -20.09 -4.84
CA PRO A 664 1.37 -19.71 -5.74
C PRO A 664 0.03 -19.48 -5.02
N LEU A 665 -0.28 -20.25 -3.97
CA LEU A 665 -1.53 -20.08 -3.21
C LEU A 665 -1.62 -18.71 -2.53
N ILE A 666 -0.51 -18.24 -1.96
CA ILE A 666 -0.44 -16.92 -1.31
C ILE A 666 -0.46 -15.81 -2.34
N VAL A 667 0.24 -15.98 -3.48
CA VAL A 667 0.20 -15.02 -4.59
C VAL A 667 -1.22 -14.85 -5.11
N GLU A 668 -1.94 -15.94 -5.38
CA GLU A 668 -3.35 -15.90 -5.79
C GLU A 668 -4.22 -15.18 -4.75
N GLY A 669 -4.00 -15.43 -3.45
CA GLY A 669 -4.72 -14.74 -2.37
C GLY A 669 -4.48 -13.22 -2.38
N GLN A 670 -3.25 -12.76 -2.68
CA GLN A 670 -2.94 -11.35 -2.82
C GLN A 670 -3.63 -10.74 -4.05
N ILE A 671 -3.62 -11.44 -5.19
CA ILE A 671 -4.31 -11.00 -6.40
C ILE A 671 -5.81 -10.90 -6.16
N HIS A 672 -6.46 -11.95 -5.59
CA HIS A 672 -7.89 -11.91 -5.25
C HIS A 672 -8.27 -10.68 -4.42
N GLY A 673 -7.50 -10.42 -3.35
CA GLY A 673 -7.73 -9.28 -2.48
C GLY A 673 -7.53 -7.93 -3.18
N GLY A 674 -6.54 -7.84 -4.08
CA GLY A 674 -6.29 -6.66 -4.91
C GLY A 674 -7.41 -6.41 -5.93
N LEU A 675 -7.84 -7.47 -6.63
CA LEU A 675 -8.96 -7.40 -7.59
C LEU A 675 -10.26 -6.94 -6.91
N ALA A 676 -10.56 -7.49 -5.72
CA ALA A 676 -11.76 -7.11 -4.97
C ALA A 676 -11.74 -5.60 -4.62
N GLN A 677 -10.59 -5.06 -4.19
CA GLN A 677 -10.46 -3.63 -3.90
C GLN A 677 -10.53 -2.76 -5.17
N GLY A 678 -9.94 -3.19 -6.29
CA GLY A 678 -10.03 -2.42 -7.53
C GLY A 678 -11.43 -2.43 -8.16
N VAL A 679 -12.16 -3.56 -8.07
CA VAL A 679 -13.58 -3.64 -8.44
C VAL A 679 -14.43 -2.78 -7.49
N GLY A 680 -14.14 -2.85 -6.17
CA GLY A 680 -14.77 -2.01 -5.17
C GLY A 680 -14.67 -0.53 -5.53
N GLN A 681 -13.46 -0.06 -5.86
CA GLN A 681 -13.23 1.31 -6.32
C GLN A 681 -14.04 1.66 -7.57
N ALA A 682 -14.12 0.77 -8.57
CA ALA A 682 -14.81 1.06 -9.80
C ALA A 682 -16.35 1.14 -9.63
N MET A 683 -16.94 0.34 -8.72
CA MET A 683 -18.36 0.06 -8.71
C MET A 683 -19.08 0.35 -7.38
N ILE A 684 -18.39 0.34 -6.22
CA ILE A 684 -19.05 0.17 -4.91
C ILE A 684 -18.58 1.22 -3.89
N GLU A 685 -17.27 1.48 -3.79
CA GLU A 685 -16.65 2.25 -2.73
C GLU A 685 -16.43 3.71 -3.14
N GLU A 686 -16.81 4.67 -2.30
CA GLU A 686 -16.51 6.09 -2.52
C GLU A 686 -16.60 6.87 -1.21
N VAL A 687 -15.59 7.68 -0.90
CA VAL A 687 -15.67 8.70 0.13
C VAL A 687 -16.23 9.99 -0.46
N ARG A 688 -17.32 10.48 0.12
CA ARG A 688 -18.03 11.70 -0.32
C ARG A 688 -18.06 12.74 0.80
N TYR A 689 -18.01 13.99 0.37
CA TYR A 689 -18.16 15.17 1.24
C TYR A 689 -19.26 16.08 0.74
N GLY A 690 -20.00 16.71 1.65
CA GLY A 690 -20.91 17.81 1.36
C GLY A 690 -20.14 19.09 1.07
N ASP A 691 -20.80 20.10 0.52
CA ASP A 691 -20.22 21.41 0.23
C ASP A 691 -19.74 22.16 1.50
N ASP A 692 -20.26 21.78 2.66
CA ASP A 692 -19.88 22.24 3.98
C ASP A 692 -18.67 21.50 4.58
N GLY A 693 -18.13 20.51 3.86
CA GLY A 693 -17.02 19.68 4.29
C GLY A 693 -17.40 18.52 5.22
N GLN A 694 -18.72 18.30 5.43
CA GLN A 694 -19.18 17.13 6.19
C GLN A 694 -18.97 15.84 5.39
N PRO A 695 -18.36 14.79 5.98
CA PRO A 695 -18.27 13.47 5.35
C PRO A 695 -19.67 12.83 5.26
N LEU A 696 -20.07 12.46 4.06
CA LEU A 696 -21.36 11.81 3.78
C LEU A 696 -21.28 10.28 3.82
N THR A 697 -20.07 9.75 3.96
CA THR A 697 -19.76 8.32 4.00
C THR A 697 -18.78 8.06 5.15
N SER A 698 -19.31 7.91 6.36
CA SER A 698 -18.54 7.78 7.60
C SER A 698 -18.84 6.51 8.39
N THR A 699 -19.67 5.61 7.84
CA THR A 699 -20.01 4.32 8.44
C THR A 699 -20.15 3.25 7.35
N PHE A 700 -20.18 1.96 7.70
CA PHE A 700 -20.51 0.90 6.74
C PHE A 700 -21.98 0.90 6.27
N MET A 701 -22.83 1.78 6.80
CA MET A 701 -24.16 2.03 6.24
C MET A 701 -24.10 2.90 5.00
N ASP A 702 -23.14 3.80 4.92
CA ASP A 702 -22.99 4.82 3.88
C ASP A 702 -21.85 4.50 2.91
N TYR A 703 -20.79 3.86 3.40
CA TYR A 703 -19.64 3.38 2.63
C TYR A 703 -19.81 1.89 2.38
N ALA A 704 -20.28 1.53 1.20
CA ALA A 704 -20.48 0.13 0.84
C ALA A 704 -19.13 -0.57 0.61
N MET A 705 -19.00 -1.80 1.14
CA MET A 705 -17.85 -2.68 0.92
C MET A 705 -18.23 -3.81 -0.03
N PRO A 706 -17.34 -4.25 -0.93
CA PRO A 706 -17.58 -5.42 -1.77
C PRO A 706 -17.87 -6.67 -0.94
N ARG A 707 -18.97 -7.35 -1.26
CA ARG A 707 -19.35 -8.63 -0.65
C ARG A 707 -19.04 -9.76 -1.63
N ALA A 708 -18.94 -10.98 -1.13
CA ALA A 708 -18.70 -12.15 -1.98
C ALA A 708 -19.75 -12.34 -3.09
N THR A 709 -20.98 -11.85 -2.89
CA THR A 709 -22.06 -11.88 -3.88
C THR A 709 -21.94 -10.83 -4.98
N ASP A 710 -21.16 -9.79 -4.75
CA ASP A 710 -20.98 -8.68 -5.70
C ASP A 710 -19.87 -8.97 -6.72
N LEU A 711 -19.10 -10.03 -6.48
CA LEU A 711 -17.91 -10.38 -7.24
C LEU A 711 -18.09 -11.72 -7.98
N PRO A 712 -17.68 -11.84 -9.26
CA PRO A 712 -17.63 -13.11 -9.93
C PRO A 712 -16.50 -13.99 -9.36
N ARG A 713 -16.49 -15.25 -9.74
CA ARG A 713 -15.30 -16.08 -9.57
C ARG A 713 -14.19 -15.52 -10.47
N PHE A 714 -13.11 -15.05 -9.89
CA PHE A 714 -11.97 -14.56 -10.64
C PHE A 714 -11.21 -15.70 -11.35
N GLU A 715 -10.80 -15.45 -12.59
CA GLU A 715 -10.07 -16.38 -13.44
C GLU A 715 -8.60 -15.94 -13.46
N LEU A 716 -7.77 -16.59 -12.62
CA LEU A 716 -6.38 -16.19 -12.43
C LEU A 716 -5.43 -17.09 -13.21
N ASP A 717 -4.38 -16.49 -13.77
CA ASP A 717 -3.23 -17.18 -14.36
C ASP A 717 -1.97 -16.31 -14.18
N ASN A 718 -0.81 -16.83 -14.57
CA ASN A 718 0.43 -16.09 -14.46
C ASN A 718 1.39 -16.35 -15.62
N THR A 719 2.24 -15.37 -15.90
CA THR A 719 3.51 -15.52 -16.62
C THR A 719 4.66 -15.41 -15.62
N VAL A 720 5.87 -15.76 -16.05
CA VAL A 720 7.06 -15.74 -15.18
C VAL A 720 8.22 -15.06 -15.90
N THR A 721 8.54 -13.86 -15.46
CA THR A 721 9.67 -13.05 -15.92
C THR A 721 10.51 -12.66 -14.70
N PRO A 722 11.54 -13.45 -14.33
CA PRO A 722 12.34 -13.21 -13.14
C PRO A 722 13.02 -11.85 -13.16
N THR A 723 13.11 -11.20 -11.98
CA THR A 723 13.91 -9.99 -11.82
C THR A 723 15.39 -10.34 -11.63
N PRO A 724 16.33 -9.58 -12.21
CA PRO A 724 17.75 -9.68 -11.90
C PRO A 724 18.15 -8.94 -10.61
N VAL A 725 17.24 -8.17 -10.00
CA VAL A 725 17.54 -7.24 -8.89
C VAL A 725 17.79 -7.98 -7.57
N ASN A 726 17.21 -9.16 -7.38
CA ASN A 726 17.38 -9.95 -6.16
C ASN A 726 17.64 -11.44 -6.46
N PRO A 727 18.27 -12.18 -5.51
CA PRO A 727 18.67 -13.57 -5.74
C PRO A 727 17.50 -14.55 -5.88
N LEU A 728 16.28 -14.14 -5.54
CA LEU A 728 15.09 -14.98 -5.65
C LEU A 728 14.46 -14.91 -7.04
N GLY A 729 14.78 -13.89 -7.83
CA GLY A 729 14.08 -13.59 -9.08
C GLY A 729 12.60 -13.23 -8.87
N ALA A 730 12.17 -12.95 -7.64
CA ALA A 730 10.80 -12.65 -7.26
C ALA A 730 10.54 -11.15 -7.28
N LYS A 731 9.36 -10.76 -7.77
CA LYS A 731 8.86 -9.38 -7.74
C LYS A 731 7.78 -9.23 -6.68
N GLY A 732 7.43 -7.99 -6.32
CA GLY A 732 6.30 -7.72 -5.44
C GLY A 732 4.96 -8.09 -6.10
N VAL A 733 3.94 -8.43 -5.30
CA VAL A 733 2.59 -8.77 -5.81
C VAL A 733 1.48 -8.29 -4.87
N GLY A 734 1.87 -7.72 -3.73
CA GLY A 734 0.92 -7.34 -2.69
C GLY A 734 -0.13 -6.32 -3.12
N GLU A 735 0.16 -5.50 -4.10
CA GLU A 735 -0.69 -4.40 -4.57
C GLU A 735 -1.18 -4.60 -6.01
N ALA A 736 -0.57 -5.52 -6.76
CA ALA A 736 -0.74 -5.74 -8.20
C ALA A 736 -2.21 -5.81 -8.68
N GLY A 737 -3.06 -6.56 -7.98
CA GLY A 737 -4.46 -6.74 -8.37
C GLY A 737 -5.30 -5.45 -8.43
N THR A 738 -4.89 -4.39 -7.71
CA THR A 738 -5.64 -3.12 -7.72
C THR A 738 -5.39 -2.27 -8.96
N LEU A 739 -4.28 -2.51 -9.69
CA LEU A 739 -3.84 -1.61 -10.74
C LEU A 739 -4.67 -1.76 -12.03
N GLY A 740 -4.74 -2.99 -12.54
CA GLY A 740 -5.43 -3.26 -13.80
C GLY A 740 -6.95 -3.42 -13.67
N SER A 741 -7.45 -3.84 -12.50
CA SER A 741 -8.87 -4.15 -12.32
C SER A 741 -9.77 -2.92 -12.44
N THR A 742 -9.40 -1.80 -11.83
CA THR A 742 -10.20 -0.57 -11.88
C THR A 742 -10.42 -0.05 -13.31
N PRO A 743 -9.38 0.22 -14.13
CA PRO A 743 -9.59 0.71 -15.48
C PRO A 743 -10.27 -0.31 -16.41
N CYS A 744 -10.04 -1.64 -16.26
CA CYS A 744 -10.70 -2.60 -17.12
C CYS A 744 -12.21 -2.67 -16.85
N VAL A 745 -12.66 -2.56 -15.59
CA VAL A 745 -14.09 -2.52 -15.25
C VAL A 745 -14.75 -1.26 -15.79
N VAL A 746 -14.12 -0.09 -15.64
CA VAL A 746 -14.65 1.16 -16.21
C VAL A 746 -14.68 1.13 -17.74
N SER A 747 -13.65 0.57 -18.38
CA SER A 747 -13.62 0.38 -19.85
C SER A 747 -14.76 -0.54 -20.33
N ALA A 748 -15.08 -1.60 -19.56
CA ALA A 748 -16.21 -2.48 -19.87
C ALA A 748 -17.55 -1.74 -19.78
N ALA A 749 -17.74 -0.89 -18.77
CA ALA A 749 -18.96 -0.09 -18.66
C ALA A 749 -19.11 0.92 -19.82
N VAL A 750 -18.03 1.58 -20.21
CA VAL A 750 -18.00 2.47 -21.37
C VAL A 750 -18.30 1.71 -22.67
N ASP A 751 -17.80 0.48 -22.82
CA ASP A 751 -18.09 -0.38 -23.96
C ASP A 751 -19.58 -0.78 -24.01
N ALA A 752 -20.16 -1.15 -22.88
CA ALA A 752 -21.58 -1.48 -22.77
C ALA A 752 -22.49 -0.31 -23.16
N LEU A 753 -22.06 0.93 -22.88
CA LEU A 753 -22.84 2.15 -23.13
C LEU A 753 -22.43 2.89 -24.41
N SER A 754 -21.55 2.32 -25.24
CA SER A 754 -21.03 2.96 -26.46
C SER A 754 -22.13 3.35 -27.46
N GLN A 755 -23.21 2.58 -27.53
CA GLN A 755 -24.39 2.89 -28.40
C GLN A 755 -25.10 4.21 -28.02
N PHE A 756 -24.88 4.74 -26.81
CA PHE A 756 -25.41 6.04 -26.37
C PHE A 756 -24.41 7.19 -26.59
N GLY A 757 -23.31 6.95 -27.33
CA GLY A 757 -22.28 7.96 -27.61
C GLY A 757 -21.33 8.21 -26.46
N VAL A 758 -21.33 7.38 -25.43
CA VAL A 758 -20.46 7.52 -24.24
C VAL A 758 -19.01 7.19 -24.62
N THR A 759 -18.09 8.08 -24.30
CA THR A 759 -16.65 7.89 -24.50
C THR A 759 -15.89 7.73 -23.19
N HIS A 760 -16.41 8.29 -22.11
CA HIS A 760 -15.85 8.20 -20.77
C HIS A 760 -16.95 8.26 -19.70
N ILE A 761 -16.71 7.62 -18.57
CA ILE A 761 -17.52 7.69 -17.36
C ILE A 761 -16.53 7.79 -16.19
N ASP A 762 -16.66 8.83 -15.36
CA ASP A 762 -15.93 8.88 -14.10
C ASP A 762 -16.44 7.80 -13.12
N MET A 763 -15.55 7.15 -12.39
CA MET A 763 -15.91 6.28 -11.26
C MET A 763 -16.64 7.11 -10.17
N MET A 764 -17.43 6.53 -9.36
CA MET A 764 -17.96 5.18 -9.24
C MET A 764 -19.09 4.96 -10.25
N LEU A 765 -19.25 3.71 -10.73
CA LEU A 765 -20.29 3.29 -11.67
C LEU A 765 -21.63 3.07 -10.94
N ARG A 766 -22.23 4.15 -10.44
CA ARG A 766 -23.50 4.08 -9.70
C ARG A 766 -24.66 3.73 -10.62
N PRO A 767 -25.60 2.87 -10.20
CA PRO A 767 -26.80 2.54 -10.96
C PRO A 767 -27.58 3.77 -11.43
N GLU A 768 -27.80 4.76 -10.56
CA GLU A 768 -28.48 6.00 -10.90
C GLU A 768 -27.79 6.76 -12.06
N LYS A 769 -26.47 6.91 -11.99
CA LYS A 769 -25.67 7.58 -13.02
C LYS A 769 -25.75 6.85 -14.36
N LEU A 770 -25.63 5.53 -14.35
CA LEU A 770 -25.73 4.70 -15.55
C LEU A 770 -27.14 4.72 -16.13
N TRP A 771 -28.17 4.68 -15.31
CA TRP A 771 -29.56 4.80 -15.71
C TRP A 771 -29.85 6.17 -16.36
N GLN A 772 -29.32 7.27 -15.82
CA GLN A 772 -29.45 8.60 -16.41
C GLN A 772 -28.83 8.64 -17.81
N ILE A 773 -27.64 8.08 -18.00
CA ILE A 773 -26.99 7.97 -19.30
C ILE A 773 -27.86 7.20 -20.31
N ILE A 774 -28.41 6.04 -19.91
CA ILE A 774 -29.25 5.19 -20.74
C ILE A 774 -30.52 5.94 -21.19
N ASN A 775 -31.06 6.81 -20.35
CA ASN A 775 -32.30 7.56 -20.60
C ASN A 775 -32.07 8.98 -21.15
N GLY A 776 -30.88 9.27 -21.69
CA GLY A 776 -30.59 10.54 -22.39
C GLY A 776 -30.14 11.68 -21.49
N GLY A 777 -29.77 11.40 -20.22
CA GLY A 777 -29.07 12.34 -19.35
C GLY A 777 -27.62 12.58 -19.82
N GLN A 778 -27.05 13.73 -19.49
CA GLN A 778 -25.62 13.97 -19.69
C GLN A 778 -24.82 13.21 -18.63
N SER A 779 -23.71 12.57 -19.04
CA SER A 779 -22.78 11.86 -18.18
C SER A 779 -21.93 12.80 -17.32
#